data_52e15e905c441ae2c3827c5cd78effdb
#
_entry.id   52e15e905c441ae2c3827c5cd78effdb
#
_cell.length_a   1.000
_cell.length_b   1.000
_cell.length_c   1.000
_cell.angle_alpha   90.00
_cell.angle_beta   90.00
_cell.angle_gamma   90.00
#
_symmetry.space_group_name_H-M   'P 1'
#
loop_
_entity.id
_entity.type
_entity.pdbx_description
1 polymer ?
#
loop_
_entity_poly.entity_id
_entity_poly.type
_entity_poly.pdbx_seq_one_letter_code
_entity_poly.pdbx_strand_id
1 'polypeptide(L)'
;MTTANRILVLFCLALSATLAVNAQDDPRWAVVPNINDLDDWNVQPNSPALAKAIGDAAEYVLRWKAPGSAEDWRVRRPQVERGLRKSLGLETLPPRTPLNVRSVASDDRGDYIVDNLIFDSRPGFPVTANLYRPKTRTAGRLPAILSPIGHLIDDGKRDTEVQARSIKLARMGFIVLSYDAIGHGERMTSGNTHHEGGYALLPLGETITGWMVWDSMRGIDYLLSRPDVDPSRIGITGNSGGGLNALYTAAVDDRISVVVIVGYTFEFNNWIKYGGAHGTCSYLPGLFREMEWFEVAGLIAPRPVLMLNGERDSIFPVSGARRASNSTKALYSVLGHGDLARFYAVPEQGHAYSRPYREQMYGWMAKHLLHEGDGGPIDEGSVETLAEDDPRLLCDPDERLMLAAPSVVELARRAGNTASDDLSAAPAAKSRDALRAFIQDLTAPPEPEPHNLMPIRVERSEREGEPEKVYFLSEIGQHIPGLLWVPPAGTPTARTIIVVDEEGKGAVAESDLVEPLRRAGNAVLAIDPRGRGETLGHMGNRTNNYHLISISMMAGRPLAGRRGFDLTRAVDFVARRDDLPLDNLTVLGRGDDALPALLAAVADPRIKRIVADRFVSSFVSQMIPAHLPTRQQLHREWNQSLMRRGKVSGADYTIDLASVIPSMLRYGDVPEIVSLLADRKVLFANPKDGKTRNGSPYPRRLERLTSSQDLTVTQEPLSADQLKEWLAR
;
A
#
# COMPACT_ATOMS: atom_id res chain seq x y z
N MET A 1 38.45 25.60 18.13
CA MET A 1 37.12 25.49 18.75
C MET A 1 37.33 25.12 20.19
N THR A 2 37.01 26.03 21.10
CA THR A 2 37.29 25.92 22.54
C THR A 2 36.29 24.95 23.21
N THR A 3 36.71 24.33 24.29
CA THR A 3 35.94 23.35 25.09
C THR A 3 34.53 23.85 25.48
N ALA A 4 34.37 25.16 25.62
CA ALA A 4 33.07 25.80 25.89
C ALA A 4 32.06 25.66 24.76
N ASN A 5 32.49 25.66 23.51
CA ASN A 5 31.59 25.49 22.36
C ASN A 5 31.13 24.03 22.18
N ARG A 6 31.91 23.06 22.67
CA ARG A 6 31.49 21.65 22.66
C ARG A 6 30.42 21.34 23.72
N ILE A 7 30.51 21.99 24.86
CA ILE A 7 29.56 21.85 25.97
C ILE A 7 28.22 22.51 25.59
N LEU A 8 28.25 23.67 24.91
CA LEU A 8 27.04 24.36 24.46
C LEU A 8 26.31 23.59 23.35
N VAL A 9 27.04 22.97 22.41
CA VAL A 9 26.46 22.12 21.35
C VAL A 9 25.89 20.82 21.95
N LEU A 10 26.55 20.22 22.95
CA LEU A 10 26.01 19.05 23.66
C LEU A 10 24.79 19.41 24.53
N PHE A 11 24.75 20.62 25.11
CA PHE A 11 23.60 21.09 25.89
C PHE A 11 22.42 21.46 24.98
N CYS A 12 22.64 22.07 23.80
CA CYS A 12 21.60 22.32 22.82
C CYS A 12 21.09 21.01 22.15
N LEU A 13 21.94 20.01 21.93
CA LEU A 13 21.54 18.70 21.47
C LEU A 13 20.79 17.88 22.55
N ALA A 14 21.13 18.06 23.82
CA ALA A 14 20.39 17.48 24.94
C ALA A 14 19.05 18.18 25.19
N LEU A 15 18.94 19.52 25.00
CA LEU A 15 17.68 20.26 25.13
C LEU A 15 16.74 20.04 23.91
N SER A 16 17.30 19.79 22.72
CA SER A 16 16.47 19.43 21.57
C SER A 16 15.99 17.97 21.58
N ALA A 17 16.59 17.11 22.39
CA ALA A 17 16.13 15.74 22.62
C ALA A 17 15.04 15.63 23.71
N THR A 18 14.80 16.70 24.48
CA THR A 18 13.83 16.71 25.59
C THR A 18 12.51 17.44 25.27
N LEU A 19 12.30 17.89 24.03
CA LEU A 19 11.10 18.67 23.66
C LEU A 19 10.26 18.02 22.55
N ALA A 20 10.12 16.71 22.55
CA ALA A 20 9.03 16.03 21.86
C ALA A 20 8.73 14.69 22.55
N VAL A 21 8.40 14.72 23.84
CA VAL A 21 7.52 13.68 24.38
C VAL A 21 6.17 13.96 23.73
N ASN A 22 5.81 13.15 22.72
CA ASN A 22 4.45 13.17 22.19
C ASN A 22 3.51 12.93 23.38
N ALA A 23 2.37 13.60 23.44
CA ALA A 23 1.31 13.34 24.43
C ALA A 23 0.92 11.85 24.49
N GLN A 24 1.23 11.08 23.43
CA GLN A 24 1.07 9.65 23.32
C GLN A 24 1.96 8.84 24.28
N ASP A 25 3.14 9.36 24.62
CA ASP A 25 4.14 8.68 25.46
C ASP A 25 4.14 9.19 26.92
N ASP A 26 3.20 10.05 27.30
CA ASP A 26 3.12 10.57 28.67
C ASP A 26 2.64 9.46 29.62
N PRO A 27 3.47 9.02 30.59
CA PRO A 27 3.12 7.92 31.49
C PRO A 27 1.88 8.19 32.36
N ARG A 28 1.44 9.46 32.48
CA ARG A 28 0.18 9.80 33.18
C ARG A 28 -1.04 9.20 32.47
N TRP A 29 -1.00 9.03 31.16
CA TRP A 29 -2.10 8.52 30.35
C TRP A 29 -1.94 7.05 29.97
N ALA A 30 -0.81 6.43 30.31
CA ALA A 30 -0.60 5.01 30.08
C ALA A 30 -1.54 4.18 30.96
N VAL A 31 -2.32 3.30 30.34
CA VAL A 31 -3.18 2.33 31.05
C VAL A 31 -2.34 1.19 31.60
N VAL A 32 -1.33 0.80 30.82
CA VAL A 32 -0.32 -0.19 31.19
C VAL A 32 1.05 0.43 30.90
N PRO A 33 2.01 0.39 31.86
CA PRO A 33 3.34 1.00 31.67
C PRO A 33 4.04 0.57 30.39
N ASN A 34 3.85 -0.66 30.00
CA ASN A 34 4.25 -1.20 28.70
C ASN A 34 3.20 -2.21 28.24
N ILE A 35 2.37 -1.85 27.26
CA ILE A 35 1.29 -2.73 26.78
C ILE A 35 1.82 -4.03 26.18
N ASN A 36 3.07 -4.06 25.74
CA ASN A 36 3.72 -5.26 25.23
C ASN A 36 4.00 -6.29 26.33
N ASP A 37 4.00 -5.89 27.60
CA ASP A 37 4.19 -6.79 28.74
C ASP A 37 2.91 -7.57 29.11
N LEU A 38 1.77 -7.25 28.50
CA LEU A 38 0.52 -7.99 28.69
C LEU A 38 0.51 -9.37 28.05
N ASP A 39 1.37 -9.61 27.09
CA ASP A 39 1.55 -10.89 26.42
C ASP A 39 2.91 -11.49 26.82
N ASP A 40 2.93 -12.68 27.39
CA ASP A 40 4.15 -13.47 27.72
C ASP A 40 5.00 -13.86 26.49
N TRP A 41 4.69 -13.28 25.33
CA TRP A 41 5.33 -13.61 24.06
C TRP A 41 6.41 -12.60 23.76
N ASN A 42 7.62 -12.99 23.99
CA ASN A 42 8.86 -12.26 23.65
C ASN A 42 9.04 -12.22 22.12
N VAL A 43 8.03 -11.79 21.40
CA VAL A 43 8.02 -11.75 19.94
C VAL A 43 8.29 -10.32 19.48
N GLN A 44 9.40 -10.12 18.80
CA GLN A 44 9.53 -8.99 17.92
C GLN A 44 8.44 -9.14 16.82
N PRO A 45 7.56 -8.22 16.67
CA PRO A 45 7.54 -6.79 16.95
C PRO A 45 6.88 -6.42 18.29
N ASN A 46 7.30 -5.30 18.87
CA ASN A 46 6.87 -4.77 20.16
C ASN A 46 5.47 -4.14 20.17
N SER A 47 4.51 -4.70 19.42
CA SER A 47 3.14 -4.22 19.39
C SER A 47 2.17 -5.40 19.25
N PRO A 48 1.20 -5.57 20.16
CA PRO A 48 0.18 -6.60 20.04
C PRO A 48 -0.57 -6.55 18.72
N ALA A 49 -0.90 -5.36 18.24
CA ALA A 49 -1.60 -5.17 16.96
C ALA A 49 -0.78 -5.68 15.77
N LEU A 50 0.53 -5.41 15.76
CA LEU A 50 1.41 -5.88 14.69
C LEU A 50 1.68 -7.38 14.82
N ALA A 51 1.92 -7.90 16.02
CA ALA A 51 2.07 -9.33 16.28
C ALA A 51 0.83 -10.11 15.81
N LYS A 52 -0.36 -9.63 16.14
CA LYS A 52 -1.63 -10.21 15.69
C LYS A 52 -1.76 -10.17 14.17
N ALA A 53 -1.49 -9.03 13.52
CA ALA A 53 -1.55 -8.90 12.06
C ALA A 53 -0.56 -9.86 11.36
N ILE A 54 0.65 -10.00 11.88
CA ILE A 54 1.65 -10.96 11.40
C ILE A 54 1.14 -12.40 11.55
N GLY A 55 0.57 -12.76 12.72
CA GLY A 55 0.01 -14.07 12.98
C GLY A 55 -1.12 -14.42 12.02
N ASP A 56 -2.09 -13.54 11.87
CA ASP A 56 -3.24 -13.72 10.96
C ASP A 56 -2.78 -13.85 9.49
N ALA A 57 -1.85 -13.00 9.05
CA ALA A 57 -1.31 -13.07 7.70
C ALA A 57 -0.53 -14.37 7.47
N ALA A 58 0.26 -14.80 8.44
CA ALA A 58 0.98 -16.08 8.38
C ALA A 58 0.03 -17.28 8.28
N GLU A 59 -1.06 -17.25 9.04
CA GLU A 59 -2.09 -18.30 8.97
C GLU A 59 -2.71 -18.41 7.57
N TYR A 60 -3.02 -17.27 6.93
CA TYR A 60 -3.51 -17.28 5.55
C TYR A 60 -2.52 -17.92 4.58
N VAL A 61 -1.25 -17.52 4.61
CA VAL A 61 -0.27 -18.03 3.65
C VAL A 61 0.18 -19.45 3.92
N LEU A 62 0.23 -19.89 5.18
CA LEU A 62 0.63 -21.26 5.56
C LEU A 62 -0.37 -22.34 5.14
N ARG A 63 -1.61 -21.96 4.80
CA ARG A 63 -2.61 -22.91 4.26
C ARG A 63 -2.31 -23.33 2.81
N TRP A 64 -1.58 -22.51 2.06
CA TRP A 64 -1.26 -22.79 0.68
C TRP A 64 -0.10 -23.77 0.57
N LYS A 65 -0.35 -24.96 0.04
CA LYS A 65 0.64 -26.02 -0.14
C LYS A 65 0.87 -26.26 -1.62
N ALA A 66 2.09 -26.67 -1.98
CA ALA A 66 2.35 -27.12 -3.33
C ALA A 66 1.39 -28.29 -3.69
N PRO A 67 0.80 -28.28 -4.90
CA PRO A 67 -0.15 -29.30 -5.32
C PRO A 67 0.51 -30.69 -5.33
N GLY A 68 -0.25 -31.71 -4.91
CA GLY A 68 0.20 -33.10 -4.90
C GLY A 68 0.13 -33.75 -6.29
N SER A 69 -0.64 -33.18 -7.21
CA SER A 69 -0.85 -33.69 -8.55
C SER A 69 -1.11 -32.59 -9.57
N ALA A 70 -0.98 -32.90 -10.87
CA ALA A 70 -1.36 -31.98 -11.94
C ALA A 70 -2.85 -31.63 -11.91
N GLU A 71 -3.70 -32.56 -11.47
CA GLU A 71 -5.14 -32.34 -11.36
C GLU A 71 -5.46 -31.33 -10.25
N ASP A 72 -4.79 -31.40 -9.09
CA ASP A 72 -4.96 -30.41 -8.01
C ASP A 72 -4.63 -29.00 -8.53
N TRP A 73 -3.54 -28.87 -9.30
CA TRP A 73 -3.18 -27.58 -9.89
C TRP A 73 -4.18 -27.13 -10.96
N ARG A 74 -4.69 -28.05 -11.79
CA ARG A 74 -5.71 -27.71 -12.79
C ARG A 74 -6.96 -27.11 -12.17
N VAL A 75 -7.37 -27.59 -10.99
CA VAL A 75 -8.51 -27.05 -10.23
C VAL A 75 -8.15 -25.74 -9.55
N ARG A 76 -6.93 -25.62 -9.01
CA ARG A 76 -6.47 -24.46 -8.24
C ARG A 76 -6.09 -23.25 -9.11
N ARG A 77 -5.42 -23.49 -10.25
CA ARG A 77 -4.89 -22.45 -11.15
C ARG A 77 -5.88 -21.32 -11.48
N PRO A 78 -7.15 -21.58 -11.89
CA PRO A 78 -8.10 -20.51 -12.20
C PRO A 78 -8.46 -19.64 -11.00
N GLN A 79 -8.38 -20.17 -9.79
CA GLN A 79 -8.63 -19.40 -8.56
C GLN A 79 -7.46 -18.46 -8.30
N VAL A 80 -6.22 -18.96 -8.41
CA VAL A 80 -4.99 -18.16 -8.26
C VAL A 80 -4.96 -17.03 -9.30
N GLU A 81 -5.27 -17.33 -10.57
CA GLU A 81 -5.29 -16.32 -11.63
C GLU A 81 -6.33 -15.22 -11.37
N ARG A 82 -7.56 -15.58 -11.00
CA ARG A 82 -8.60 -14.60 -10.64
C ARG A 82 -8.19 -13.77 -9.42
N GLY A 83 -7.68 -14.42 -8.36
CA GLY A 83 -7.20 -13.75 -7.16
C GLY A 83 -6.06 -12.77 -7.46
N LEU A 84 -5.09 -13.18 -8.29
CA LEU A 84 -3.98 -12.33 -8.71
C LEU A 84 -4.48 -11.11 -9.51
N ARG A 85 -5.33 -11.32 -10.51
CA ARG A 85 -5.92 -10.21 -11.29
C ARG A 85 -6.69 -9.24 -10.42
N LYS A 86 -7.44 -9.75 -9.44
CA LYS A 86 -8.15 -8.93 -8.44
C LYS A 86 -7.18 -8.11 -7.60
N SER A 87 -6.16 -8.74 -7.03
CA SER A 87 -5.16 -8.07 -6.19
C SER A 87 -4.33 -7.05 -6.97
N LEU A 88 -4.11 -7.25 -8.27
CA LEU A 88 -3.48 -6.28 -9.16
C LEU A 88 -4.42 -5.14 -9.58
N GLY A 89 -5.74 -5.29 -9.44
CA GLY A 89 -6.73 -4.39 -10.03
C GLY A 89 -6.87 -4.54 -11.55
N LEU A 90 -6.57 -5.73 -12.07
CA LEU A 90 -6.62 -6.10 -13.50
C LEU A 90 -7.69 -7.15 -13.80
N GLU A 91 -8.77 -7.22 -13.00
CA GLU A 91 -9.94 -8.07 -13.29
C GLU A 91 -10.53 -7.73 -14.66
N THR A 92 -10.62 -6.43 -14.95
CA THR A 92 -10.91 -5.90 -16.27
C THR A 92 -9.67 -5.17 -16.78
N LEU A 93 -9.13 -5.63 -17.90
CA LEU A 93 -7.99 -4.97 -18.51
C LEU A 93 -8.39 -3.61 -19.09
N PRO A 94 -7.53 -2.60 -18.97
CA PRO A 94 -7.74 -1.35 -19.69
C PRO A 94 -7.86 -1.57 -21.20
N PRO A 95 -8.57 -0.71 -21.95
CA PRO A 95 -8.68 -0.84 -23.39
C PRO A 95 -7.32 -0.67 -24.07
N ARG A 96 -7.02 -1.50 -25.05
CA ARG A 96 -5.81 -1.36 -25.89
C ARG A 96 -6.02 -0.22 -26.90
N THR A 97 -5.58 0.97 -26.54
CA THR A 97 -5.59 2.15 -27.40
C THR A 97 -4.34 2.19 -28.29
N PRO A 98 -4.28 3.01 -29.36
CA PRO A 98 -3.07 3.19 -30.15
C PRO A 98 -1.88 3.53 -29.27
N LEU A 99 -0.72 2.93 -29.58
CA LEU A 99 0.54 3.16 -28.85
C LEU A 99 1.15 4.55 -29.11
N ASN A 100 0.76 5.23 -30.17
CA ASN A 100 1.26 6.54 -30.56
C ASN A 100 2.80 6.62 -30.48
N VAL A 101 3.47 5.62 -31.02
CA VAL A 101 4.92 5.50 -30.93
C VAL A 101 5.61 6.71 -31.57
N ARG A 102 6.50 7.35 -30.80
CA ARG A 102 7.33 8.46 -31.24
C ARG A 102 8.80 8.04 -31.19
N SER A 103 9.45 7.95 -32.32
CA SER A 103 10.89 7.77 -32.40
C SER A 103 11.55 9.13 -32.11
N VAL A 104 12.45 9.17 -31.15
CA VAL A 104 13.13 10.39 -30.71
C VAL A 104 14.51 10.50 -31.34
N ALA A 105 15.32 9.45 -31.19
CA ALA A 105 16.67 9.39 -31.68
C ALA A 105 17.06 7.94 -31.99
N SER A 106 18.09 7.77 -32.80
CA SER A 106 18.75 6.48 -33.09
C SER A 106 20.25 6.67 -33.05
N ASP A 107 20.94 5.92 -32.20
CA ASP A 107 22.38 6.04 -31.96
C ASP A 107 23.10 4.75 -32.36
N ASP A 108 23.98 4.87 -33.36
CA ASP A 108 24.80 3.75 -33.90
C ASP A 108 26.06 3.56 -33.06
N ARG A 109 26.14 2.43 -32.35
CA ARG A 109 27.25 2.07 -31.46
C ARG A 109 28.23 1.06 -32.04
N GLY A 110 28.22 0.89 -33.32
CA GLY A 110 29.15 -0.01 -34.07
C GLY A 110 28.56 -1.40 -34.28
N ASP A 111 28.38 -2.21 -33.25
CA ASP A 111 27.81 -3.55 -33.33
C ASP A 111 26.34 -3.64 -32.93
N TYR A 112 25.80 -2.61 -32.25
CA TYR A 112 24.41 -2.47 -31.89
C TYR A 112 23.90 -1.04 -32.11
N ILE A 113 22.57 -0.86 -32.06
CA ILE A 113 21.91 0.43 -32.20
C ILE A 113 21.03 0.63 -31.00
N VAL A 114 20.93 1.86 -30.49
CA VAL A 114 20.00 2.27 -29.46
C VAL A 114 18.98 3.25 -30.06
N ASP A 115 17.69 2.84 -30.11
CA ASP A 115 16.62 3.71 -30.54
C ASP A 115 15.89 4.24 -29.29
N ASN A 116 15.88 5.56 -29.11
CA ASN A 116 15.10 6.22 -28.05
C ASN A 116 13.69 6.45 -28.56
N LEU A 117 12.70 6.03 -27.79
CA LEU A 117 11.31 6.12 -28.19
C LEU A 117 10.38 6.37 -27.01
N ILE A 118 9.19 6.85 -27.32
CA ILE A 118 8.11 7.05 -26.39
C ILE A 118 6.86 6.38 -26.95
N PHE A 119 6.13 5.66 -26.11
CA PHE A 119 4.84 5.10 -26.48
C PHE A 119 3.80 5.37 -25.39
N ASP A 120 2.51 5.42 -25.74
CA ASP A 120 1.45 5.62 -24.78
C ASP A 120 0.92 4.27 -24.26
N SER A 121 1.03 4.02 -22.95
CA SER A 121 0.44 2.82 -22.35
C SER A 121 -1.06 2.97 -22.10
N ARG A 122 -1.48 4.19 -21.83
CA ARG A 122 -2.87 4.66 -21.72
C ARG A 122 -3.01 5.96 -22.52
N PRO A 123 -4.23 6.43 -22.85
CA PRO A 123 -4.38 7.69 -23.58
C PRO A 123 -3.65 8.86 -22.90
N GLY A 124 -2.64 9.40 -23.58
CA GLY A 124 -1.83 10.51 -23.10
C GLY A 124 -0.93 10.20 -21.91
N PHE A 125 -0.71 8.93 -21.57
CA PHE A 125 0.19 8.50 -20.49
C PHE A 125 1.44 7.84 -21.09
N PRO A 126 2.51 8.62 -21.30
CA PRO A 126 3.69 8.20 -22.04
C PRO A 126 4.63 7.32 -21.22
N VAL A 127 5.30 6.42 -21.92
CA VAL A 127 6.38 5.56 -21.43
C VAL A 127 7.65 5.84 -22.24
N THR A 128 8.70 6.29 -21.57
CA THR A 128 10.02 6.52 -22.17
C THR A 128 10.82 5.22 -22.21
N ALA A 129 11.42 4.89 -23.34
CA ALA A 129 12.09 3.61 -23.55
C ALA A 129 13.35 3.73 -24.44
N ASN A 130 14.34 2.88 -24.15
CA ASN A 130 15.50 2.64 -25.01
C ASN A 130 15.40 1.22 -25.58
N LEU A 131 15.39 1.12 -26.91
CA LEU A 131 15.39 -0.15 -27.62
C LEU A 131 16.80 -0.45 -28.12
N TYR A 132 17.42 -1.48 -27.57
CA TYR A 132 18.72 -1.98 -28.02
C TYR A 132 18.50 -3.08 -29.04
N ARG A 133 19.16 -3.01 -30.19
CA ARG A 133 19.03 -4.02 -31.22
C ARG A 133 20.38 -4.27 -31.96
N PRO A 134 20.59 -5.50 -32.48
CA PRO A 134 21.75 -5.77 -33.30
C PRO A 134 21.79 -4.84 -34.53
N LYS A 135 22.97 -4.37 -34.90
CA LYS A 135 23.13 -3.60 -36.14
C LYS A 135 23.09 -4.49 -37.38
N THR A 136 23.74 -5.64 -37.29
CA THR A 136 23.75 -6.60 -38.38
C THR A 136 22.51 -7.46 -38.32
N ARG A 137 21.64 -7.34 -39.32
CA ARG A 137 20.44 -8.19 -39.42
C ARG A 137 20.87 -9.61 -39.82
N THR A 138 20.61 -10.57 -38.97
CA THR A 138 20.55 -11.98 -39.38
C THR A 138 19.32 -12.22 -40.23
N ALA A 139 19.32 -13.24 -41.08
CA ALA A 139 18.13 -13.63 -41.83
C ALA A 139 17.03 -14.09 -40.85
N GLY A 140 15.83 -13.49 -40.95
CA GLY A 140 14.65 -13.84 -40.12
C GLY A 140 14.32 -12.84 -39.04
N ARG A 141 13.28 -13.20 -38.22
CA ARG A 141 12.83 -12.43 -37.07
C ARG A 141 13.69 -12.78 -35.84
N LEU A 142 13.96 -11.79 -35.01
CA LEU A 142 14.78 -11.93 -33.82
C LEU A 142 13.91 -12.13 -32.54
N PRO A 143 14.39 -12.87 -31.55
CA PRO A 143 13.77 -12.89 -30.24
C PRO A 143 13.87 -11.52 -29.58
N ALA A 144 12.89 -11.19 -28.74
CA ALA A 144 12.90 -9.93 -28.02
C ALA A 144 12.81 -10.12 -26.50
N ILE A 145 13.38 -9.19 -25.76
CA ILE A 145 13.37 -9.20 -24.30
C ILE A 145 12.79 -7.87 -23.80
N LEU A 146 11.74 -7.96 -22.99
CA LEU A 146 11.26 -6.86 -22.19
C LEU A 146 12.08 -6.78 -20.91
N SER A 147 12.65 -5.61 -20.61
CA SER A 147 13.55 -5.38 -19.48
C SER A 147 13.03 -4.28 -18.56
N PRO A 148 11.95 -4.53 -17.77
CA PRO A 148 11.49 -3.59 -16.74
C PRO A 148 12.60 -3.34 -15.72
N ILE A 149 12.69 -2.07 -15.28
CA ILE A 149 13.68 -1.64 -14.29
C ILE A 149 13.16 -1.82 -12.86
N GLY A 150 14.10 -1.90 -11.89
CA GLY A 150 13.81 -1.85 -10.46
C GLY A 150 13.63 -0.42 -9.96
N HIS A 151 13.85 -0.22 -8.63
CA HIS A 151 13.73 1.11 -8.01
C HIS A 151 14.97 1.98 -8.29
N LEU A 152 15.27 2.20 -9.55
CA LEU A 152 16.33 3.10 -10.06
C LEU A 152 15.72 4.48 -10.27
N ILE A 153 15.51 5.22 -9.19
CA ILE A 153 14.63 6.39 -9.14
C ILE A 153 15.11 7.49 -10.07
N ASP A 154 16.41 7.84 -10.03
CA ASP A 154 16.98 8.95 -10.81
C ASP A 154 17.34 8.55 -12.22
N ASP A 155 18.01 7.42 -12.38
CA ASP A 155 18.61 7.03 -13.64
C ASP A 155 17.70 6.19 -14.52
N GLY A 156 16.80 5.43 -13.89
CA GLY A 156 15.80 4.68 -14.63
C GLY A 156 16.44 3.68 -15.61
N LYS A 157 15.99 3.74 -16.87
CA LYS A 157 16.53 2.92 -17.97
C LYS A 157 17.97 3.25 -18.35
N ARG A 158 18.52 4.39 -17.87
CA ARG A 158 19.88 4.87 -18.17
C ARG A 158 20.93 4.30 -17.23
N ASP A 159 20.53 3.68 -16.11
CA ASP A 159 21.41 3.04 -15.15
C ASP A 159 22.41 2.11 -15.84
N THR A 160 23.67 2.11 -15.37
CA THR A 160 24.78 1.37 -16.00
C THR A 160 24.56 -0.15 -16.04
N GLU A 161 23.91 -0.74 -15.02
CA GLU A 161 23.56 -2.17 -15.04
C GLU A 161 22.45 -2.49 -16.05
N VAL A 162 21.51 -1.55 -16.25
CA VAL A 162 20.45 -1.67 -17.27
C VAL A 162 21.05 -1.60 -18.68
N GLN A 163 21.94 -0.63 -18.90
CA GLN A 163 22.67 -0.53 -20.16
C GLN A 163 23.51 -1.79 -20.43
N ALA A 164 24.32 -2.24 -19.47
CA ALA A 164 25.22 -3.37 -19.63
C ALA A 164 24.48 -4.64 -20.08
N ARG A 165 23.38 -5.00 -19.39
CA ARG A 165 22.59 -6.18 -19.78
C ARG A 165 21.93 -6.04 -21.14
N SER A 166 21.44 -4.83 -21.47
CA SER A 166 20.77 -4.56 -22.74
C SER A 166 21.74 -4.60 -23.92
N ILE A 167 22.93 -4.04 -23.73
CA ILE A 167 24.03 -4.07 -24.75
C ILE A 167 24.47 -5.51 -25.01
N LYS A 168 24.78 -6.29 -23.95
CA LYS A 168 25.21 -7.68 -24.10
C LYS A 168 24.15 -8.53 -24.81
N LEU A 169 22.88 -8.38 -24.41
CA LEU A 169 21.78 -9.09 -25.05
C LEU A 169 21.64 -8.69 -26.56
N ALA A 170 21.77 -7.40 -26.88
CA ALA A 170 21.76 -6.96 -28.28
C ALA A 170 22.88 -7.58 -29.08
N ARG A 171 24.11 -7.64 -28.53
CA ARG A 171 25.24 -8.32 -29.12
C ARG A 171 25.05 -9.83 -29.34
N MET A 172 24.23 -10.44 -28.47
CA MET A 172 23.82 -11.85 -28.57
C MET A 172 22.70 -12.08 -29.61
N GLY A 173 22.14 -11.03 -30.21
CA GLY A 173 21.12 -11.15 -31.25
C GLY A 173 19.68 -10.93 -30.76
N PHE A 174 19.47 -10.37 -29.56
CA PHE A 174 18.15 -10.01 -29.05
C PHE A 174 17.78 -8.56 -29.38
N ILE A 175 16.49 -8.29 -29.52
CA ILE A 175 15.93 -6.94 -29.44
C ILE A 175 15.51 -6.72 -27.99
N VAL A 176 16.02 -5.68 -27.31
CA VAL A 176 15.78 -5.45 -25.89
C VAL A 176 15.08 -4.11 -25.69
N LEU A 177 13.91 -4.11 -25.07
CA LEU A 177 13.17 -2.92 -24.68
C LEU A 177 13.32 -2.68 -23.18
N SER A 178 14.16 -1.69 -22.81
CA SER A 178 14.26 -1.16 -21.46
C SER A 178 13.46 0.13 -21.37
N TYR A 179 12.65 0.31 -20.33
CA TYR A 179 11.78 1.48 -20.19
C TYR A 179 11.70 1.96 -18.75
N ASP A 180 11.41 3.25 -18.57
CA ASP A 180 11.24 3.82 -17.25
C ASP A 180 9.92 3.35 -16.61
N ALA A 181 10.02 2.79 -15.40
CA ALA A 181 8.84 2.51 -14.59
C ALA A 181 8.15 3.81 -14.16
N ILE A 182 6.88 3.73 -13.78
CA ILE A 182 6.14 4.86 -13.23
C ILE A 182 6.92 5.44 -12.03
N GLY A 183 7.15 6.75 -12.02
CA GLY A 183 7.88 7.46 -10.96
C GLY A 183 9.39 7.21 -10.93
N HIS A 184 9.98 6.75 -12.03
CA HIS A 184 11.42 6.54 -12.16
C HIS A 184 11.95 7.16 -13.46
N GLY A 185 13.23 7.47 -13.47
CA GLY A 185 13.90 8.01 -14.64
C GLY A 185 13.21 9.27 -15.18
N GLU A 186 12.94 9.31 -16.48
CA GLU A 186 12.26 10.45 -17.10
C GLU A 186 10.77 10.55 -16.73
N ARG A 187 10.17 9.50 -16.16
CA ARG A 187 8.78 9.48 -15.67
C ARG A 187 8.63 9.89 -14.20
N MET A 188 9.72 10.35 -13.58
CA MET A 188 9.70 10.87 -12.21
C MET A 188 9.14 12.29 -12.20
N THR A 189 7.83 12.42 -12.11
CA THR A 189 7.11 13.70 -11.99
C THR A 189 6.17 13.67 -10.79
N SER A 190 5.74 14.86 -10.33
CA SER A 190 4.76 14.98 -9.26
C SER A 190 3.48 14.20 -9.57
N GLY A 191 3.01 13.41 -8.61
CA GLY A 191 1.84 12.53 -8.78
C GLY A 191 2.11 11.21 -9.48
N ASN A 192 3.38 10.91 -9.84
CA ASN A 192 3.79 9.64 -10.43
C ASN A 192 4.60 8.77 -9.47
N THR A 193 4.94 9.23 -8.27
CA THR A 193 5.66 8.38 -7.31
C THR A 193 4.84 7.15 -6.96
N HIS A 194 5.50 6.04 -6.60
CA HIS A 194 4.79 4.82 -6.21
C HIS A 194 3.87 5.04 -5.01
N HIS A 195 4.23 5.94 -4.09
CA HIS A 195 3.39 6.28 -2.93
C HIS A 195 2.16 7.09 -3.34
N GLU A 196 2.36 8.22 -4.02
CA GLU A 196 1.25 9.09 -4.43
C GLU A 196 0.27 8.34 -5.35
N GLY A 197 0.80 7.74 -6.44
CA GLY A 197 0.00 6.96 -7.37
C GLY A 197 -0.66 5.75 -6.72
N GLY A 198 0.08 5.01 -5.86
CA GLY A 198 -0.45 3.85 -5.15
C GLY A 198 -1.62 4.22 -4.25
N TYR A 199 -1.52 5.29 -3.48
CA TYR A 199 -2.59 5.75 -2.58
C TYR A 199 -3.83 6.23 -3.35
N ALA A 200 -3.62 6.93 -4.47
CA ALA A 200 -4.72 7.42 -5.29
C ALA A 200 -5.47 6.29 -6.02
N LEU A 201 -4.79 5.20 -6.39
CA LEU A 201 -5.37 4.08 -7.12
C LEU A 201 -6.15 3.10 -6.23
N LEU A 202 -5.71 2.88 -4.99
CA LEU A 202 -6.31 1.89 -4.10
C LEU A 202 -7.83 2.07 -3.89
N PRO A 203 -8.38 3.28 -3.64
CA PRO A 203 -9.83 3.45 -3.50
C PRO A 203 -10.62 3.08 -4.74
N LEU A 204 -10.01 3.13 -5.93
CA LEU A 204 -10.59 2.69 -7.20
C LEU A 204 -10.56 1.17 -7.37
N GLY A 205 -9.85 0.44 -6.51
CA GLY A 205 -9.58 -0.98 -6.65
C GLY A 205 -8.52 -1.28 -7.71
N GLU A 206 -7.66 -0.32 -7.98
CA GLU A 206 -6.48 -0.44 -8.83
C GLU A 206 -5.22 -0.36 -7.97
N THR A 207 -4.08 -0.80 -8.51
CA THR A 207 -2.79 -0.74 -7.83
C THR A 207 -1.71 -0.19 -8.74
N ILE A 208 -0.69 0.44 -8.16
CA ILE A 208 0.46 0.92 -8.95
C ILE A 208 1.17 -0.25 -9.66
N THR A 209 1.19 -1.42 -9.04
CA THR A 209 1.75 -2.65 -9.66
C THR A 209 0.92 -3.10 -10.84
N GLY A 210 -0.41 -3.06 -10.74
CA GLY A 210 -1.27 -3.35 -11.89
C GLY A 210 -1.04 -2.39 -13.05
N TRP A 211 -0.75 -1.12 -12.76
CA TRP A 211 -0.39 -0.13 -13.78
C TRP A 211 0.98 -0.43 -14.40
N MET A 212 1.98 -0.82 -13.60
CA MET A 212 3.32 -1.22 -14.08
C MET A 212 3.23 -2.49 -14.95
N VAL A 213 2.42 -3.48 -14.55
CA VAL A 213 2.14 -4.69 -15.35
C VAL A 213 1.48 -4.32 -16.67
N TRP A 214 0.53 -3.39 -16.65
CA TRP A 214 -0.10 -2.89 -17.88
C TRP A 214 0.91 -2.19 -18.79
N ASP A 215 1.80 -1.36 -18.27
CA ASP A 215 2.89 -0.75 -19.05
C ASP A 215 3.75 -1.82 -19.73
N SER A 216 4.09 -2.91 -19.02
CA SER A 216 4.79 -4.07 -19.58
C SER A 216 3.99 -4.73 -20.71
N MET A 217 2.69 -4.97 -20.51
CA MET A 217 1.83 -5.54 -21.56
C MET A 217 1.79 -4.66 -22.82
N ARG A 218 1.80 -3.32 -22.64
CA ARG A 218 1.89 -2.37 -23.76
C ARG A 218 3.28 -2.34 -24.41
N GLY A 219 4.33 -2.53 -23.62
CA GLY A 219 5.69 -2.74 -24.15
C GLY A 219 5.78 -4.01 -25.02
N ILE A 220 5.09 -5.09 -24.62
CA ILE A 220 4.95 -6.31 -25.44
C ILE A 220 4.15 -6.00 -26.72
N ASP A 221 3.07 -5.24 -26.64
CA ASP A 221 2.32 -4.82 -27.84
C ASP A 221 3.23 -4.06 -28.82
N TYR A 222 4.09 -3.17 -28.31
CA TYR A 222 5.09 -2.49 -29.15
C TYR A 222 6.08 -3.46 -29.80
N LEU A 223 6.67 -4.36 -29.03
CA LEU A 223 7.62 -5.37 -29.57
C LEU A 223 6.94 -6.20 -30.66
N LEU A 224 5.73 -6.67 -30.44
CA LEU A 224 4.97 -7.48 -31.39
C LEU A 224 4.50 -6.70 -32.64
N SER A 225 4.43 -5.39 -32.58
CA SER A 225 4.11 -4.55 -33.75
C SER A 225 5.29 -4.41 -34.71
N ARG A 226 6.48 -4.78 -34.29
CA ARG A 226 7.72 -4.69 -35.09
C ARG A 226 7.84 -5.87 -36.06
N PRO A 227 8.16 -5.63 -37.31
CA PRO A 227 8.29 -6.70 -38.33
C PRO A 227 9.53 -7.58 -38.12
N ASP A 228 10.52 -7.10 -37.36
CA ASP A 228 11.77 -7.79 -37.07
C ASP A 228 11.76 -8.63 -35.78
N VAL A 229 10.65 -8.62 -35.01
CA VAL A 229 10.48 -9.41 -33.78
C VAL A 229 9.76 -10.72 -34.09
N ASP A 230 10.26 -11.82 -33.51
CA ASP A 230 9.58 -13.12 -33.50
C ASP A 230 8.55 -13.17 -32.35
N PRO A 231 7.25 -13.23 -32.66
CA PRO A 231 6.20 -13.19 -31.63
C PRO A 231 6.17 -14.44 -30.72
N SER A 232 6.83 -15.53 -31.11
CA SER A 232 6.90 -16.75 -30.31
C SER A 232 8.09 -16.77 -29.34
N ARG A 233 9.01 -15.79 -29.43
CA ARG A 233 10.27 -15.75 -28.67
C ARG A 233 10.42 -14.44 -27.90
N ILE A 234 9.50 -14.21 -26.94
CA ILE A 234 9.52 -13.02 -26.09
C ILE A 234 9.98 -13.41 -24.68
N GLY A 235 11.07 -12.84 -24.20
CA GLY A 235 11.55 -12.97 -22.84
C GLY A 235 11.20 -11.76 -21.98
N ILE A 236 11.26 -11.94 -20.66
CA ILE A 236 11.17 -10.84 -19.68
C ILE A 236 12.20 -11.03 -18.57
N THR A 237 12.84 -9.94 -18.14
CA THR A 237 13.75 -9.97 -17.00
C THR A 237 13.86 -8.60 -16.33
N GLY A 238 13.99 -8.60 -14.98
CA GLY A 238 14.23 -7.40 -14.20
C GLY A 238 14.63 -7.74 -12.76
N ASN A 239 15.18 -6.75 -12.06
CA ASN A 239 15.61 -6.86 -10.67
C ASN A 239 14.68 -6.10 -9.74
N SER A 240 14.46 -6.60 -8.52
CA SER A 240 13.68 -5.90 -7.48
C SER A 240 12.26 -5.55 -7.97
N GLY A 241 11.89 -4.28 -8.06
CA GLY A 241 10.66 -3.83 -8.71
C GLY A 241 10.52 -4.31 -10.16
N GLY A 242 11.63 -4.46 -10.89
CA GLY A 242 11.65 -5.09 -12.22
C GLY A 242 11.40 -6.59 -12.17
N GLY A 243 11.90 -7.27 -11.13
CA GLY A 243 11.63 -8.69 -10.87
C GLY A 243 10.17 -8.94 -10.49
N LEU A 244 9.60 -8.06 -9.67
CA LEU A 244 8.17 -7.99 -9.38
C LEU A 244 7.36 -7.89 -10.67
N ASN A 245 7.75 -6.95 -11.53
CA ASN A 245 7.05 -6.70 -12.78
C ASN A 245 7.20 -7.89 -13.75
N ALA A 246 8.38 -8.51 -13.82
CA ALA A 246 8.61 -9.71 -14.62
C ALA A 246 7.72 -10.89 -14.17
N LEU A 247 7.64 -11.14 -12.86
CA LEU A 247 6.80 -12.19 -12.28
C LEU A 247 5.32 -11.97 -12.62
N TYR A 248 4.77 -10.81 -12.23
CA TYR A 248 3.33 -10.57 -12.36
C TYR A 248 2.90 -10.41 -13.81
N THR A 249 3.72 -9.78 -14.66
CA THR A 249 3.40 -9.68 -16.09
C THR A 249 3.36 -11.07 -16.73
N ALA A 250 4.37 -11.92 -16.48
CA ALA A 250 4.39 -13.27 -17.02
C ALA A 250 3.27 -14.15 -16.48
N ALA A 251 2.83 -13.92 -15.24
CA ALA A 251 1.72 -14.67 -14.65
C ALA A 251 0.35 -14.32 -15.29
N VAL A 252 0.18 -13.13 -15.87
CA VAL A 252 -1.10 -12.66 -16.45
C VAL A 252 -1.06 -12.44 -17.96
N ASP A 253 0.10 -12.59 -18.61
CA ASP A 253 0.28 -12.43 -20.06
C ASP A 253 1.04 -13.63 -20.65
N ASP A 254 0.34 -14.48 -21.38
CA ASP A 254 0.89 -15.73 -21.93
C ASP A 254 1.80 -15.51 -23.16
N ARG A 255 1.92 -14.29 -23.67
CA ARG A 255 2.81 -13.97 -24.80
C ARG A 255 4.29 -14.00 -24.42
N ILE A 256 4.61 -13.96 -23.13
CA ILE A 256 5.99 -14.12 -22.64
C ILE A 256 6.35 -15.59 -22.65
N SER A 257 7.44 -15.95 -23.33
CA SER A 257 7.89 -17.33 -23.50
C SER A 257 8.93 -17.76 -22.45
N VAL A 258 9.76 -16.84 -21.94
CA VAL A 258 10.84 -17.12 -20.98
C VAL A 258 10.91 -16.02 -19.93
N VAL A 259 11.11 -16.41 -18.67
CA VAL A 259 11.09 -15.49 -17.53
C VAL A 259 12.38 -15.62 -16.71
N VAL A 260 12.98 -14.48 -16.36
CA VAL A 260 14.05 -14.42 -15.36
C VAL A 260 13.69 -13.38 -14.30
N ILE A 261 13.50 -13.84 -13.06
CA ILE A 261 13.13 -13.03 -11.90
C ILE A 261 14.37 -12.82 -11.04
N VAL A 262 14.80 -11.57 -10.86
CA VAL A 262 16.00 -11.25 -10.07
C VAL A 262 15.61 -10.46 -8.83
N GLY A 263 16.07 -10.91 -7.64
CA GLY A 263 15.86 -10.19 -6.39
C GLY A 263 14.39 -9.93 -6.04
N TYR A 264 13.49 -10.86 -6.40
CA TYR A 264 12.06 -10.80 -6.05
C TYR A 264 11.46 -12.20 -5.86
N THR A 265 12.25 -13.14 -5.35
CA THR A 265 11.78 -14.49 -5.00
C THR A 265 11.77 -14.63 -3.49
N PHE A 266 10.62 -14.94 -2.89
CA PHE A 266 10.47 -15.09 -1.46
C PHE A 266 9.18 -15.84 -1.10
N GLU A 267 9.19 -16.52 0.03
CA GLU A 267 7.98 -17.06 0.64
C GLU A 267 7.26 -15.96 1.40
N PHE A 268 5.96 -15.78 1.21
CA PHE A 268 5.20 -14.71 1.88
C PHE A 268 5.30 -14.77 3.40
N ASN A 269 5.26 -15.97 3.99
CA ASN A 269 5.44 -16.12 5.44
C ASN A 269 6.80 -15.59 5.92
N ASN A 270 7.86 -15.83 5.15
CA ASN A 270 9.19 -15.27 5.45
C ASN A 270 9.19 -13.75 5.34
N TRP A 271 8.59 -13.23 4.27
CA TRP A 271 8.50 -11.79 4.00
C TRP A 271 7.70 -11.05 5.08
N ILE A 272 6.56 -11.60 5.51
CA ILE A 272 5.74 -11.06 6.60
C ILE A 272 6.58 -10.89 7.88
N LYS A 273 7.38 -11.90 8.23
CA LYS A 273 8.20 -11.90 9.47
C LYS A 273 9.38 -10.95 9.42
N TYR A 274 9.99 -10.74 8.26
CA TYR A 274 11.19 -9.91 8.11
C TYR A 274 10.92 -8.48 7.68
N GLY A 275 9.67 -8.07 7.63
CA GLY A 275 9.30 -6.67 7.39
C GLY A 275 9.46 -6.22 5.95
N GLY A 276 9.16 -7.09 4.98
CA GLY A 276 9.36 -6.87 3.55
C GLY A 276 8.49 -5.83 2.87
N ALA A 277 7.81 -4.96 3.60
CA ALA A 277 7.02 -3.88 3.03
C ALA A 277 7.92 -2.74 2.55
N HIS A 278 8.34 -2.78 1.30
CA HIS A 278 9.27 -1.80 0.73
C HIS A 278 8.59 -0.55 0.21
N GLY A 279 7.53 -0.68 -0.51
CA GLY A 279 6.83 0.42 -1.14
C GLY A 279 5.43 -0.01 -1.54
N THR A 280 4.58 0.95 -1.87
CA THR A 280 3.19 0.69 -2.29
C THR A 280 3.06 -0.22 -3.50
N CYS A 281 4.12 -0.37 -4.30
CA CYS A 281 4.18 -1.38 -5.37
C CYS A 281 4.12 -2.82 -4.86
N SER A 282 4.47 -3.09 -3.61
CA SER A 282 4.33 -4.42 -3.01
C SER A 282 2.96 -4.67 -2.37
N TYR A 283 2.10 -3.64 -2.25
CA TYR A 283 0.82 -3.75 -1.57
C TYR A 283 -0.28 -4.17 -2.51
N LEU A 284 -0.47 -5.48 -2.63
CA LEU A 284 -1.55 -6.06 -3.40
C LEU A 284 -2.69 -6.47 -2.45
N PRO A 285 -3.82 -5.72 -2.46
CA PRO A 285 -4.91 -5.97 -1.52
C PRO A 285 -5.41 -7.41 -1.58
N GLY A 286 -5.47 -8.07 -0.42
CA GLY A 286 -6.01 -9.42 -0.28
C GLY A 286 -5.11 -10.54 -0.77
N LEU A 287 -3.90 -10.26 -1.27
CA LEU A 287 -3.02 -11.26 -1.89
C LEU A 287 -2.78 -12.49 -1.01
N PHE A 288 -2.53 -12.31 0.28
CA PHE A 288 -2.25 -13.42 1.22
C PHE A 288 -3.43 -14.37 1.41
N ARG A 289 -4.67 -13.87 1.25
CA ARG A 289 -5.87 -14.70 1.33
C ARG A 289 -6.09 -15.54 0.09
N GLU A 290 -5.55 -15.12 -1.03
CA GLU A 290 -5.82 -15.72 -2.34
C GLU A 290 -4.76 -16.74 -2.72
N MET A 291 -3.47 -16.53 -2.33
CA MET A 291 -2.37 -17.35 -2.82
C MET A 291 -1.07 -17.19 -2.03
N GLU A 292 -0.10 -18.05 -2.33
CA GLU A 292 1.30 -17.93 -1.97
C GLU A 292 2.16 -17.59 -3.20
N TRP A 293 3.36 -17.05 -2.99
CA TRP A 293 4.27 -16.60 -4.05
C TRP A 293 4.53 -17.66 -5.12
N PHE A 294 4.77 -18.92 -4.70
CA PHE A 294 5.05 -20.03 -5.62
C PHE A 294 3.87 -20.34 -6.55
N GLU A 295 2.63 -20.06 -6.14
CA GLU A 295 1.45 -20.25 -6.98
C GLU A 295 1.39 -19.18 -8.08
N VAL A 296 1.85 -17.94 -7.79
CA VAL A 296 2.00 -16.90 -8.81
C VAL A 296 3.03 -17.34 -9.85
N ALA A 297 4.20 -17.82 -9.41
CA ALA A 297 5.20 -18.41 -10.30
C ALA A 297 4.66 -19.66 -11.05
N GLY A 298 3.77 -20.40 -10.41
CA GLY A 298 3.06 -21.57 -10.99
C GLY A 298 2.16 -21.20 -12.17
N LEU A 299 1.60 -19.98 -12.21
CA LEU A 299 0.83 -19.50 -13.38
C LEU A 299 1.68 -19.39 -14.64
N ILE A 300 3.01 -19.26 -14.50
CA ILE A 300 3.96 -19.22 -15.62
C ILE A 300 4.11 -20.62 -16.27
N ALA A 301 3.94 -21.68 -15.50
CA ALA A 301 4.12 -23.04 -16.01
C ALA A 301 3.23 -23.34 -17.24
N PRO A 302 3.78 -24.06 -18.27
CA PRO A 302 5.06 -24.76 -18.31
C PRO A 302 6.23 -23.93 -18.89
N ARG A 303 6.09 -22.59 -19.01
CA ARG A 303 7.13 -21.73 -19.57
C ARG A 303 8.37 -21.68 -18.67
N PRO A 304 9.60 -21.66 -19.23
CA PRO A 304 10.83 -21.64 -18.46
C PRO A 304 10.92 -20.43 -17.53
N VAL A 305 11.23 -20.67 -16.24
CA VAL A 305 11.45 -19.63 -15.23
C VAL A 305 12.80 -19.84 -14.51
N LEU A 306 13.62 -18.78 -14.50
CA LEU A 306 14.84 -18.71 -13.69
C LEU A 306 14.64 -17.70 -12.56
N MET A 307 14.87 -18.10 -11.33
CA MET A 307 14.82 -17.28 -10.13
C MET A 307 16.24 -17.05 -9.62
N LEU A 308 16.66 -15.80 -9.49
CA LEU A 308 18.01 -15.38 -9.07
C LEU A 308 17.90 -14.52 -7.81
N ASN A 309 18.58 -14.90 -6.73
CA ASN A 309 18.74 -14.08 -5.53
C ASN A 309 20.19 -14.12 -5.05
N GLY A 310 20.63 -13.04 -4.42
CA GLY A 310 21.95 -13.01 -3.77
C GLY A 310 21.95 -13.79 -2.46
N GLU A 311 23.05 -14.43 -2.13
CA GLU A 311 23.20 -15.11 -0.84
C GLU A 311 23.19 -14.12 0.33
N ARG A 312 23.61 -12.87 0.08
CA ARG A 312 23.65 -11.76 1.05
C ARG A 312 22.55 -10.73 0.84
N ASP A 313 21.50 -11.07 0.10
CA ASP A 313 20.36 -10.17 -0.10
C ASP A 313 19.66 -9.92 1.24
N SER A 314 19.74 -8.67 1.73
CA SER A 314 19.15 -8.23 2.99
C SER A 314 17.66 -7.86 2.83
N ILE A 315 17.19 -7.68 1.61
CA ILE A 315 15.81 -7.30 1.28
C ILE A 315 14.95 -8.55 1.13
N PHE A 316 15.44 -9.52 0.33
CA PHE A 316 14.79 -10.80 0.11
C PHE A 316 15.72 -11.93 0.56
N PRO A 317 15.72 -12.28 1.87
CA PRO A 317 16.65 -13.27 2.40
C PRO A 317 16.61 -14.59 1.63
N VAL A 318 17.79 -15.09 1.28
CA VAL A 318 17.96 -16.30 0.43
C VAL A 318 17.25 -17.54 0.99
N SER A 319 17.04 -17.61 2.30
CA SER A 319 16.30 -18.71 2.93
C SER A 319 14.83 -18.75 2.49
N GLY A 320 14.17 -17.61 2.42
CA GLY A 320 12.80 -17.48 1.89
C GLY A 320 12.74 -17.75 0.38
N ALA A 321 13.75 -17.25 -0.36
CA ALA A 321 13.86 -17.51 -1.79
C ALA A 321 14.03 -19.00 -2.12
N ARG A 322 14.86 -19.73 -1.36
CA ARG A 322 15.02 -21.18 -1.51
C ARG A 322 13.72 -21.94 -1.25
N ARG A 323 12.93 -21.57 -0.22
CA ARG A 323 11.64 -22.24 0.05
C ARG A 323 10.63 -21.99 -1.05
N ALA A 324 10.45 -20.74 -1.47
CA ALA A 324 9.55 -20.39 -2.57
C ALA A 324 9.92 -21.10 -3.87
N SER A 325 11.20 -21.14 -4.21
CA SER A 325 11.67 -21.82 -5.42
C SER A 325 11.53 -23.34 -5.35
N ASN A 326 11.73 -23.96 -4.17
CA ASN A 326 11.48 -25.38 -3.99
C ASN A 326 10.00 -25.72 -4.19
N SER A 327 9.09 -24.92 -3.66
CA SER A 327 7.64 -25.11 -3.88
C SER A 327 7.27 -24.87 -5.35
N THR A 328 7.86 -23.88 -6.02
CA THR A 328 7.69 -23.66 -7.47
C THR A 328 8.18 -24.85 -8.28
N LYS A 329 9.37 -25.37 -7.97
CA LYS A 329 9.92 -26.55 -8.65
C LYS A 329 9.06 -27.78 -8.42
N ALA A 330 8.53 -27.99 -7.21
CA ALA A 330 7.61 -29.09 -6.91
C ALA A 330 6.34 -28.98 -7.78
N LEU A 331 5.76 -27.79 -7.89
CA LEU A 331 4.60 -27.55 -8.76
C LEU A 331 4.93 -27.85 -10.23
N TYR A 332 6.05 -27.37 -10.75
CA TYR A 332 6.49 -27.70 -12.11
C TYR A 332 6.73 -29.19 -12.30
N SER A 333 7.25 -29.88 -11.28
CA SER A 333 7.52 -31.32 -11.34
C SER A 333 6.25 -32.15 -11.45
N VAL A 334 5.19 -31.82 -10.71
CA VAL A 334 3.90 -32.53 -10.85
C VAL A 334 3.24 -32.28 -12.21
N LEU A 335 3.63 -31.20 -12.91
CA LEU A 335 3.23 -30.92 -14.29
C LEU A 335 4.12 -31.58 -15.34
N GLY A 336 5.18 -32.31 -14.93
CA GLY A 336 6.14 -32.93 -15.83
C GLY A 336 7.22 -32.02 -16.38
N HIS A 337 7.41 -30.80 -15.79
CA HIS A 337 8.27 -29.74 -16.29
C HIS A 337 9.27 -29.23 -15.24
N GLY A 338 9.66 -30.05 -14.26
CA GLY A 338 10.50 -29.64 -13.13
C GLY A 338 11.87 -29.03 -13.49
N ASP A 339 12.41 -29.36 -14.65
CA ASP A 339 13.66 -28.82 -15.20
C ASP A 339 13.51 -27.41 -15.77
N LEU A 340 12.29 -26.95 -16.02
CA LEU A 340 11.98 -25.60 -16.51
C LEU A 340 11.82 -24.57 -15.38
N ALA A 341 11.85 -24.98 -14.12
CA ALA A 341 11.90 -24.09 -12.96
C ALA A 341 13.27 -24.22 -12.27
N ARG A 342 14.11 -23.20 -12.44
CA ARG A 342 15.47 -23.18 -11.90
C ARG A 342 15.64 -22.03 -10.91
N PHE A 343 16.33 -22.32 -9.81
CA PHE A 343 16.78 -21.32 -8.84
C PHE A 343 18.31 -21.33 -8.76
N TYR A 344 18.89 -20.14 -8.66
CA TYR A 344 20.30 -19.99 -8.38
C TYR A 344 20.55 -18.86 -7.37
N ALA A 345 21.16 -19.20 -6.24
CA ALA A 345 21.63 -18.25 -5.27
C ALA A 345 23.01 -17.76 -5.70
N VAL A 346 23.11 -16.48 -6.04
CA VAL A 346 24.37 -15.90 -6.54
C VAL A 346 25.33 -15.68 -5.37
N PRO A 347 26.48 -16.38 -5.34
CA PRO A 347 27.38 -16.35 -4.20
C PRO A 347 27.88 -14.93 -3.89
N GLU A 348 28.01 -14.64 -2.60
CA GLU A 348 28.57 -13.37 -2.07
C GLU A 348 27.86 -12.08 -2.53
N GLN A 349 26.80 -12.16 -3.33
CA GLN A 349 26.08 -11.00 -3.85
C GLN A 349 24.95 -10.57 -2.92
N GLY A 350 24.75 -9.24 -2.84
CA GLY A 350 23.60 -8.59 -2.19
C GLY A 350 22.41 -8.40 -3.13
N HIS A 351 21.59 -7.40 -2.85
CA HIS A 351 20.45 -7.01 -3.66
C HIS A 351 20.88 -6.16 -4.86
N ALA A 352 21.13 -6.78 -6.01
CA ALA A 352 21.65 -6.13 -7.20
C ALA A 352 21.27 -6.89 -8.48
N TYR A 353 21.56 -6.32 -9.66
CA TYR A 353 21.59 -7.03 -10.93
C TYR A 353 23.00 -6.98 -11.52
N SER A 354 24.00 -7.19 -10.66
CA SER A 354 25.41 -7.17 -10.99
C SER A 354 25.78 -8.26 -12.01
N ARG A 355 26.99 -8.16 -12.57
CA ARG A 355 27.49 -9.06 -13.62
C ARG A 355 27.27 -10.55 -13.34
N PRO A 356 27.52 -11.13 -12.12
CA PRO A 356 27.28 -12.55 -11.88
C PRO A 356 25.82 -12.99 -12.07
N TYR A 357 24.85 -12.13 -11.77
CA TYR A 357 23.43 -12.40 -12.05
C TYR A 357 23.15 -12.34 -13.55
N ARG A 358 23.70 -11.32 -14.23
CA ARG A 358 23.49 -11.12 -15.67
C ARG A 358 24.01 -12.29 -16.48
N GLU A 359 25.19 -12.82 -16.12
CA GLU A 359 25.78 -14.00 -16.77
C GLU A 359 24.89 -15.25 -16.70
N GLN A 360 24.23 -15.48 -15.55
CA GLN A 360 23.22 -16.56 -15.41
C GLN A 360 22.00 -16.32 -16.30
N MET A 361 21.53 -15.08 -16.35
CA MET A 361 20.38 -14.70 -17.17
C MET A 361 20.68 -14.87 -18.66
N TYR A 362 21.87 -14.46 -19.13
CA TYR A 362 22.24 -14.60 -20.53
C TYR A 362 22.16 -16.06 -21.00
N GLY A 363 22.71 -16.97 -20.23
CA GLY A 363 22.68 -18.39 -20.57
C GLY A 363 21.27 -18.96 -20.61
N TRP A 364 20.40 -18.57 -19.66
CA TRP A 364 19.01 -19.00 -19.65
C TRP A 364 18.23 -18.49 -20.86
N MET A 365 18.40 -17.19 -21.21
CA MET A 365 17.78 -16.59 -22.38
C MET A 365 18.28 -17.21 -23.68
N ALA A 366 19.59 -17.47 -23.80
CA ALA A 366 20.17 -18.12 -24.98
C ALA A 366 19.61 -19.52 -25.19
N LYS A 367 19.58 -20.34 -24.14
CA LYS A 367 19.03 -21.70 -24.21
C LYS A 367 17.59 -21.74 -24.72
N HIS A 368 16.75 -20.89 -24.16
CA HIS A 368 15.31 -21.00 -24.37
C HIS A 368 14.74 -20.13 -25.49
N LEU A 369 15.48 -19.08 -25.93
CA LEU A 369 15.02 -18.18 -26.99
C LEU A 369 15.90 -18.27 -28.27
N LEU A 370 17.19 -18.57 -28.15
CA LEU A 370 18.06 -18.80 -29.28
C LEU A 370 18.24 -20.28 -29.60
N HIS A 371 17.89 -21.18 -28.66
CA HIS A 371 18.14 -22.63 -28.70
C HIS A 371 19.65 -22.92 -28.73
N GLU A 372 20.45 -22.13 -27.99
CA GLU A 372 21.89 -22.23 -27.90
C GLU A 372 22.36 -22.49 -26.47
N GLY A 373 23.38 -23.31 -26.30
CA GLY A 373 23.99 -23.63 -25.01
C GLY A 373 23.09 -24.51 -24.09
N ASP A 374 23.57 -24.71 -22.87
CA ASP A 374 22.92 -25.58 -21.85
C ASP A 374 22.13 -24.79 -20.81
N GLY A 375 22.14 -23.45 -20.87
CA GLY A 375 21.54 -22.54 -19.91
C GLY A 375 22.44 -22.25 -18.70
N GLY A 376 23.72 -22.59 -18.76
CA GLY A 376 24.76 -22.13 -17.82
C GLY A 376 25.17 -20.69 -18.07
N PRO A 377 26.01 -20.10 -17.19
CA PRO A 377 26.39 -18.71 -17.30
C PRO A 377 27.18 -18.42 -18.59
N ILE A 378 26.91 -17.28 -19.23
CA ILE A 378 27.66 -16.78 -20.36
C ILE A 378 28.45 -15.55 -19.93
N ASP A 379 29.77 -15.55 -20.14
CA ASP A 379 30.63 -14.43 -19.80
C ASP A 379 30.16 -13.13 -20.50
N GLU A 380 29.98 -12.08 -19.70
CA GLU A 380 29.54 -10.78 -20.21
C GLU A 380 30.57 -10.13 -21.13
N GLY A 381 31.86 -10.41 -20.88
CA GLY A 381 32.96 -9.76 -21.57
C GLY A 381 33.09 -8.28 -21.18
N SER A 382 33.68 -7.49 -22.09
CA SER A 382 33.77 -6.03 -21.93
C SER A 382 32.51 -5.36 -22.47
N VAL A 383 31.80 -4.63 -21.63
CA VAL A 383 30.64 -3.82 -22.01
C VAL A 383 30.91 -2.37 -21.60
N GLU A 384 31.02 -1.49 -22.58
CA GLU A 384 31.13 -0.06 -22.35
C GLU A 384 29.75 0.58 -22.32
N THR A 385 29.43 1.22 -21.21
CA THR A 385 28.20 1.97 -21.01
C THR A 385 28.46 3.48 -21.14
N LEU A 386 27.41 4.25 -21.40
CA LEU A 386 27.46 5.69 -21.24
C LEU A 386 27.29 6.09 -19.78
N ALA A 387 27.69 7.31 -19.46
CA ALA A 387 27.31 7.94 -18.19
C ALA A 387 25.78 8.07 -18.12
N GLU A 388 25.24 7.96 -16.93
CA GLU A 388 23.79 7.93 -16.69
C GLU A 388 23.09 9.25 -17.04
N ASP A 389 23.85 10.36 -17.09
CA ASP A 389 23.40 11.69 -17.50
C ASP A 389 23.62 11.98 -18.98
N ASP A 390 24.14 11.03 -19.77
CA ASP A 390 24.41 11.23 -21.19
C ASP A 390 23.09 11.49 -21.96
N PRO A 391 23.01 12.66 -22.68
CA PRO A 391 21.76 13.04 -23.35
C PRO A 391 21.36 12.09 -24.47
N ARG A 392 22.25 11.25 -24.97
CA ARG A 392 21.97 10.24 -26.00
C ARG A 392 21.07 9.10 -25.51
N LEU A 393 20.82 9.00 -24.19
CA LEU A 393 19.92 8.02 -23.58
C LEU A 393 18.55 8.60 -23.25
N LEU A 394 18.38 9.92 -23.39
CA LEU A 394 17.13 10.61 -23.03
C LEU A 394 16.11 10.57 -24.18
N CYS A 395 14.84 10.42 -23.81
CA CYS A 395 13.71 10.49 -24.71
C CYS A 395 13.01 11.85 -24.66
N ASP A 396 13.09 12.57 -23.54
CA ASP A 396 12.49 13.90 -23.33
C ASP A 396 13.48 14.80 -22.56
N PRO A 397 14.61 15.18 -23.20
CA PRO A 397 15.71 15.89 -22.53
C PRO A 397 15.31 17.24 -21.93
N ASP A 398 14.28 17.88 -22.49
CA ASP A 398 13.71 19.14 -21.97
C ASP A 398 12.58 18.93 -20.94
N GLU A 399 12.23 17.69 -20.61
CA GLU A 399 11.13 17.29 -19.72
C GLU A 399 9.74 17.82 -20.11
N ARG A 400 9.60 18.38 -21.32
CA ARG A 400 8.36 19.09 -21.76
C ARG A 400 7.18 18.14 -21.90
N LEU A 401 7.42 16.96 -22.46
CA LEU A 401 6.36 15.97 -22.68
C LEU A 401 5.90 15.36 -21.37
N MET A 402 6.84 15.00 -20.51
CA MET A 402 6.53 14.38 -19.21
C MET A 402 5.83 15.36 -18.27
N LEU A 403 6.22 16.63 -18.25
CA LEU A 403 5.56 17.67 -17.46
C LEU A 403 4.17 18.03 -17.98
N ALA A 404 3.93 17.89 -19.30
CA ALA A 404 2.61 18.13 -19.91
C ALA A 404 1.66 16.94 -19.79
N ALA A 405 2.17 15.73 -19.56
CA ALA A 405 1.38 14.52 -19.43
C ALA A 405 0.63 14.47 -18.08
N PRO A 406 -0.58 13.88 -18.04
CA PRO A 406 -1.27 13.67 -16.78
C PRO A 406 -0.49 12.68 -15.91
N SER A 407 -0.41 12.95 -14.61
CA SER A 407 0.14 12.00 -13.64
C SER A 407 -0.84 10.88 -13.31
N VAL A 408 -0.34 9.81 -12.66
CA VAL A 408 -1.18 8.72 -12.11
C VAL A 408 -2.25 9.28 -11.20
N VAL A 409 -1.88 10.20 -10.28
CA VAL A 409 -2.83 10.82 -9.34
C VAL A 409 -3.90 11.61 -10.08
N GLU A 410 -3.55 12.34 -11.13
CA GLU A 410 -4.53 13.10 -11.91
C GLU A 410 -5.49 12.16 -12.66
N LEU A 411 -4.99 11.07 -13.25
CA LEU A 411 -5.84 10.08 -13.91
C LEU A 411 -6.73 9.34 -12.90
N ALA A 412 -6.20 8.99 -11.73
CA ALA A 412 -6.97 8.41 -10.63
C ALA A 412 -8.07 9.37 -10.17
N ARG A 413 -7.78 10.67 -10.03
CA ARG A 413 -8.77 11.70 -9.66
C ARG A 413 -9.90 11.82 -10.70
N ARG A 414 -9.56 11.78 -12.00
CA ARG A 414 -10.57 11.80 -13.08
C ARG A 414 -11.47 10.55 -12.98
N ALA A 415 -10.88 9.37 -12.80
CA ALA A 415 -11.63 8.13 -12.61
C ALA A 415 -12.47 8.14 -11.32
N GLY A 416 -11.94 8.70 -10.23
CA GLY A 416 -12.65 8.86 -8.97
C GLY A 416 -13.86 9.79 -9.08
N ASN A 417 -13.74 10.91 -9.81
CA ASN A 417 -14.87 11.79 -10.09
C ASN A 417 -15.96 11.06 -10.89
N THR A 418 -15.58 10.33 -11.94
CA THR A 418 -16.53 9.52 -12.72
C THR A 418 -17.23 8.48 -11.85
N ALA A 419 -16.47 7.72 -11.04
CA ALA A 419 -17.06 6.73 -10.12
C ALA A 419 -18.02 7.39 -9.11
N SER A 420 -17.66 8.55 -8.59
CA SER A 420 -18.50 9.33 -7.69
C SER A 420 -19.79 9.85 -8.34
N ASP A 421 -19.72 10.25 -9.62
CA ASP A 421 -20.90 10.67 -10.41
C ASP A 421 -21.81 9.46 -10.72
N ASP A 422 -21.23 8.32 -11.10
CA ASP A 422 -21.96 7.06 -11.35
C ASP A 422 -22.68 6.56 -10.10
N LEU A 423 -22.05 6.61 -8.93
CA LEU A 423 -22.67 6.28 -7.63
C LEU A 423 -23.87 7.18 -7.34
N SER A 424 -23.80 8.46 -7.73
CA SER A 424 -24.90 9.41 -7.55
C SER A 424 -26.09 9.15 -8.47
N ALA A 425 -25.84 8.56 -9.65
CA ALA A 425 -26.85 8.24 -10.65
C ALA A 425 -27.46 6.85 -10.47
N ALA A 426 -26.82 5.95 -9.72
CA ALA A 426 -27.26 4.57 -9.53
C ALA A 426 -28.57 4.47 -8.71
N PRO A 427 -29.39 3.42 -8.92
CA PRO A 427 -30.56 3.17 -8.10
C PRO A 427 -30.20 3.02 -6.63
N ALA A 428 -30.65 3.98 -5.81
CA ALA A 428 -30.20 4.19 -4.43
C ALA A 428 -30.25 2.93 -3.51
N ALA A 429 -31.25 2.04 -3.68
CA ALA A 429 -31.40 0.88 -2.81
C ALA A 429 -30.30 -0.17 -3.01
N LYS A 430 -30.00 -0.60 -4.24
CA LYS A 430 -28.98 -1.63 -4.53
C LYS A 430 -27.58 -1.18 -4.15
N SER A 431 -27.25 0.10 -4.40
CA SER A 431 -25.96 0.68 -4.03
C SER A 431 -25.79 0.74 -2.52
N ARG A 432 -26.84 1.09 -1.75
CA ARG A 432 -26.80 1.15 -0.30
C ARG A 432 -26.59 -0.21 0.34
N ASP A 433 -27.28 -1.25 -0.13
CA ASP A 433 -27.15 -2.61 0.41
C ASP A 433 -25.74 -3.18 0.12
N ALA A 434 -25.21 -2.95 -1.08
CA ALA A 434 -23.86 -3.37 -1.43
C ALA A 434 -22.80 -2.65 -0.57
N LEU A 435 -22.92 -1.33 -0.39
CA LEU A 435 -22.04 -0.56 0.49
C LEU A 435 -22.12 -1.03 1.95
N ARG A 436 -23.35 -1.26 2.46
CA ARG A 436 -23.55 -1.78 3.83
C ARG A 436 -22.89 -3.13 4.00
N ALA A 437 -23.09 -4.05 3.07
CA ALA A 437 -22.47 -5.38 3.10
C ALA A 437 -20.93 -5.29 3.06
N PHE A 438 -20.40 -4.40 2.21
CA PHE A 438 -18.95 -4.15 2.14
C PHE A 438 -18.39 -3.63 3.47
N ILE A 439 -19.05 -2.64 4.10
CA ILE A 439 -18.63 -2.10 5.40
C ILE A 439 -18.74 -3.17 6.49
N GLN A 440 -19.79 -3.97 6.49
CA GLN A 440 -19.94 -5.07 7.44
C GLN A 440 -18.82 -6.11 7.30
N ASP A 441 -18.40 -6.45 6.08
CA ASP A 441 -17.24 -7.34 5.85
C ASP A 441 -15.93 -6.72 6.38
N LEU A 442 -15.71 -5.42 6.14
CA LEU A 442 -14.53 -4.70 6.64
C LEU A 442 -14.43 -4.69 8.17
N THR A 443 -15.56 -4.58 8.85
CA THR A 443 -15.68 -4.48 10.32
C THR A 443 -16.03 -5.82 10.99
N ALA A 444 -16.17 -6.89 10.23
CA ALA A 444 -16.45 -8.22 10.78
C ALA A 444 -15.24 -8.78 11.55
N PRO A 445 -15.45 -9.60 12.59
CA PRO A 445 -14.36 -10.36 13.21
C PRO A 445 -13.73 -11.31 12.18
N PRO A 446 -12.44 -11.66 12.32
CA PRO A 446 -11.77 -12.59 11.41
C PRO A 446 -12.39 -13.98 11.38
N GLU A 447 -12.86 -14.45 12.52
CA GLU A 447 -13.55 -15.72 12.72
C GLU A 447 -14.79 -15.45 13.61
N PRO A 448 -15.89 -16.20 13.43
CA PRO A 448 -17.08 -16.06 14.28
C PRO A 448 -16.83 -16.75 15.63
N GLU A 449 -15.81 -16.38 16.37
CA GLU A 449 -15.57 -16.89 17.71
C GLU A 449 -16.42 -16.13 18.73
N PRO A 450 -16.93 -16.81 19.79
CA PRO A 450 -17.55 -16.13 20.90
C PRO A 450 -16.49 -15.37 21.69
N HIS A 451 -16.36 -14.08 21.40
CA HIS A 451 -15.32 -13.25 22.02
C HIS A 451 -15.68 -12.85 23.43
N ASN A 452 -14.92 -13.34 24.39
CA ASN A 452 -14.93 -12.78 25.73
C ASN A 452 -14.11 -11.48 25.70
N LEU A 453 -14.77 -10.35 26.01
CA LEU A 453 -14.09 -9.04 26.10
C LEU A 453 -13.01 -8.99 27.18
N MET A 454 -13.09 -9.87 28.18
CA MET A 454 -12.23 -9.82 29.37
C MET A 454 -12.01 -8.37 29.84
N PRO A 455 -13.08 -7.60 30.17
CA PRO A 455 -12.92 -6.22 30.57
C PRO A 455 -12.16 -6.15 31.88
N ILE A 456 -11.07 -5.40 31.91
CA ILE A 456 -10.23 -5.22 33.12
C ILE A 456 -10.20 -3.74 33.46
N ARG A 457 -10.46 -3.45 34.71
CA ARG A 457 -10.16 -2.18 35.34
C ARG A 457 -8.77 -2.27 35.89
N VAL A 458 -7.86 -1.45 35.37
CA VAL A 458 -6.47 -1.42 35.83
C VAL A 458 -6.35 -0.55 37.08
N GLU A 459 -6.97 0.64 37.04
CA GLU A 459 -6.87 1.62 38.12
C GLU A 459 -8.14 2.48 38.18
N ARG A 460 -8.62 2.76 39.37
CA ARG A 460 -9.64 3.76 39.64
C ARG A 460 -9.05 4.82 40.52
N SER A 461 -8.97 6.05 40.03
CA SER A 461 -8.54 7.17 40.86
C SER A 461 -9.65 7.55 41.82
N GLU A 462 -9.29 7.87 43.08
CA GLU A 462 -10.21 8.44 44.09
C GLU A 462 -10.31 9.97 43.91
N ARG A 463 -9.49 10.57 43.05
CA ARG A 463 -9.52 12.01 42.77
C ARG A 463 -10.62 12.34 41.79
N GLU A 464 -11.40 13.35 42.13
CA GLU A 464 -12.43 13.83 41.23
C GLU A 464 -11.86 14.38 39.94
N GLY A 465 -12.40 13.96 38.78
CA GLY A 465 -11.97 14.40 37.48
C GLY A 465 -10.85 13.55 36.83
N GLU A 466 -10.20 12.67 37.58
CA GLU A 466 -9.26 11.70 37.00
C GLU A 466 -9.98 10.50 36.36
N PRO A 467 -9.45 9.95 35.25
CA PRO A 467 -10.09 8.83 34.56
C PRO A 467 -9.85 7.49 35.29
N GLU A 468 -10.80 6.60 35.12
CA GLU A 468 -10.60 5.17 35.34
C GLU A 468 -9.79 4.60 34.17
N LYS A 469 -8.69 3.91 34.45
CA LYS A 469 -7.89 3.20 33.43
C LYS A 469 -8.47 1.81 33.23
N VAL A 470 -8.84 1.52 31.99
CA VAL A 470 -9.50 0.27 31.59
C VAL A 470 -8.83 -0.31 30.36
N TYR A 471 -8.95 -1.62 30.15
CA TYR A 471 -8.71 -2.23 28.86
C TYR A 471 -9.64 -3.43 28.62
N PHE A 472 -9.81 -3.80 27.37
CA PHE A 472 -10.59 -4.96 26.95
C PHE A 472 -10.00 -5.60 25.71
N LEU A 473 -10.36 -6.84 25.43
CA LEU A 473 -9.97 -7.51 24.19
C LEU A 473 -10.96 -7.19 23.08
N SER A 474 -10.49 -6.70 21.94
CA SER A 474 -11.32 -6.66 20.74
C SER A 474 -11.37 -8.03 20.06
N GLU A 475 -10.25 -8.73 20.04
CA GLU A 475 -10.09 -10.13 19.63
C GLU A 475 -8.92 -10.74 20.40
N ILE A 476 -8.73 -12.06 20.34
CA ILE A 476 -7.62 -12.73 21.03
C ILE A 476 -6.29 -12.09 20.59
N GLY A 477 -5.46 -11.68 21.55
CA GLY A 477 -4.19 -11.01 21.32
C GLY A 477 -4.29 -9.53 20.91
N GLN A 478 -5.48 -8.94 20.85
CA GLN A 478 -5.66 -7.51 20.58
C GLN A 478 -6.28 -6.77 21.77
N HIS A 479 -5.45 -6.08 22.52
CA HIS A 479 -5.84 -5.26 23.66
C HIS A 479 -6.19 -3.83 23.23
N ILE A 480 -7.26 -3.28 23.80
CA ILE A 480 -7.73 -1.91 23.58
C ILE A 480 -7.70 -1.18 24.92
N PRO A 481 -6.67 -0.35 25.17
CA PRO A 481 -6.60 0.46 26.37
C PRO A 481 -7.50 1.68 26.25
N GLY A 482 -8.09 2.09 27.39
CA GLY A 482 -8.99 3.22 27.46
C GLY A 482 -8.89 4.01 28.77
N LEU A 483 -9.28 5.29 28.69
CA LEU A 483 -9.46 6.20 29.80
C LEU A 483 -10.96 6.53 29.90
N LEU A 484 -11.59 6.23 31.06
CA LEU A 484 -13.01 6.45 31.28
C LEU A 484 -13.21 7.53 32.35
N TRP A 485 -13.78 8.65 31.97
CA TRP A 485 -14.25 9.70 32.87
C TRP A 485 -15.74 9.55 33.08
N VAL A 486 -16.17 9.49 34.35
CA VAL A 486 -17.57 9.48 34.74
C VAL A 486 -18.00 10.87 35.25
N PRO A 487 -19.31 11.18 35.22
CA PRO A 487 -19.82 12.44 35.77
C PRO A 487 -19.41 12.64 37.23
N PRO A 488 -19.49 13.89 37.76
CA PRO A 488 -19.26 14.16 39.18
C PRO A 488 -20.16 13.33 40.09
N ALA A 489 -19.69 13.01 41.31
CA ALA A 489 -20.44 12.22 42.26
C ALA A 489 -21.84 12.82 42.51
N GLY A 490 -22.88 11.98 42.50
CA GLY A 490 -24.25 12.41 42.62
C GLY A 490 -24.94 12.91 41.36
N THR A 491 -24.21 13.02 40.25
CA THR A 491 -24.78 13.34 38.92
C THR A 491 -25.07 12.04 38.16
N PRO A 492 -26.33 11.75 37.77
CA PRO A 492 -26.63 10.61 36.95
C PRO A 492 -25.92 10.67 35.57
N THR A 493 -25.45 9.54 35.11
CA THR A 493 -24.88 9.47 33.76
C THR A 493 -25.99 9.56 32.71
N ALA A 494 -26.09 10.69 32.04
CA ALA A 494 -27.09 10.92 31.01
C ALA A 494 -26.80 10.25 29.69
N ARG A 495 -25.50 10.08 29.37
CA ARG A 495 -25.03 9.58 28.05
C ARG A 495 -23.59 9.05 28.14
N THR A 496 -23.28 8.07 27.31
CA THR A 496 -21.88 7.61 27.07
C THR A 496 -21.38 8.13 25.73
N ILE A 497 -20.16 8.67 25.73
CA ILE A 497 -19.44 9.15 24.53
C ILE A 497 -18.15 8.36 24.40
N ILE A 498 -18.00 7.57 23.34
CA ILE A 498 -16.76 6.92 22.99
C ILE A 498 -15.98 7.87 22.08
N VAL A 499 -14.72 8.13 22.39
CA VAL A 499 -13.86 9.06 21.64
C VAL A 499 -12.65 8.30 21.11
N VAL A 500 -12.37 8.49 19.82
CA VAL A 500 -11.14 8.09 19.17
C VAL A 500 -10.51 9.28 18.45
N ASP A 501 -9.20 9.44 18.60
CA ASP A 501 -8.44 10.54 17.99
C ASP A 501 -7.20 10.00 17.27
N GLU A 502 -6.88 10.58 16.12
CA GLU A 502 -5.68 10.20 15.36
C GLU A 502 -4.38 10.34 16.16
N GLU A 503 -4.35 11.18 17.19
CA GLU A 503 -3.25 11.38 18.12
C GLU A 503 -3.33 10.49 19.38
N GLY A 504 -4.36 9.63 19.49
CA GLY A 504 -4.59 8.71 20.60
C GLY A 504 -5.32 9.31 21.80
N LYS A 505 -5.67 8.44 22.80
CA LYS A 505 -6.42 8.82 23.99
C LYS A 505 -5.71 9.84 24.87
N GLY A 506 -4.36 9.92 24.83
CA GLY A 506 -3.59 10.94 25.53
C GLY A 506 -3.94 12.36 25.08
N ALA A 507 -4.05 12.58 23.76
CA ALA A 507 -4.44 13.86 23.21
C ALA A 507 -5.90 14.23 23.60
N VAL A 508 -6.78 13.24 23.73
CA VAL A 508 -8.14 13.46 24.26
C VAL A 508 -8.09 13.90 25.73
N ALA A 509 -7.25 13.26 26.56
CA ALA A 509 -7.08 13.57 27.96
C ALA A 509 -6.57 14.99 28.23
N GLU A 510 -5.68 15.46 27.34
CA GLU A 510 -5.11 16.81 27.42
C GLU A 510 -5.96 17.90 26.77
N SER A 511 -7.04 17.52 26.08
CA SER A 511 -7.95 18.46 25.41
C SER A 511 -8.96 19.08 26.38
N ASP A 512 -9.48 20.24 26.03
CA ASP A 512 -10.61 20.93 26.72
C ASP A 512 -11.96 20.26 26.47
N LEU A 513 -11.98 19.12 25.81
CA LEU A 513 -13.22 18.42 25.46
C LEU A 513 -13.83 17.66 26.64
N VAL A 514 -13.01 16.95 27.43
CA VAL A 514 -13.46 15.97 28.41
C VAL A 514 -14.20 16.60 29.57
N GLU A 515 -13.60 17.59 30.22
CA GLU A 515 -14.14 18.15 31.46
C GLU A 515 -15.50 18.86 31.29
N PRO A 516 -15.74 19.67 30.24
CA PRO A 516 -17.06 20.22 29.97
C PRO A 516 -18.16 19.16 29.71
N LEU A 517 -17.81 18.07 29.01
CA LEU A 517 -18.74 16.97 28.76
C LEU A 517 -19.04 16.20 30.03
N ARG A 518 -18.05 15.90 30.85
CA ARG A 518 -18.17 15.23 32.13
C ARG A 518 -19.09 16.01 33.08
N ARG A 519 -18.87 17.33 33.23
CA ARG A 519 -19.72 18.20 34.06
C ARG A 519 -21.14 18.33 33.53
N ALA A 520 -21.35 18.13 32.23
CA ALA A 520 -22.69 18.09 31.65
C ALA A 520 -23.40 16.72 31.83
N GLY A 521 -22.87 15.83 32.68
CA GLY A 521 -23.48 14.53 32.99
C GLY A 521 -23.16 13.44 31.97
N ASN A 522 -22.12 13.57 31.12
CA ASN A 522 -21.76 12.52 30.19
C ASN A 522 -20.59 11.70 30.74
N ALA A 523 -20.60 10.39 30.53
CA ALA A 523 -19.41 9.56 30.62
C ALA A 523 -18.61 9.67 29.30
N VAL A 524 -17.31 9.80 29.40
CA VAL A 524 -16.41 9.88 28.24
C VAL A 524 -15.41 8.73 28.29
N LEU A 525 -15.42 7.85 27.29
CA LEU A 525 -14.47 6.76 27.12
C LEU A 525 -13.56 7.04 25.93
N ALA A 526 -12.33 7.47 26.18
CA ALA A 526 -11.32 7.60 25.14
C ALA A 526 -10.53 6.29 25.01
N ILE A 527 -10.39 5.75 23.81
CA ILE A 527 -9.67 4.49 23.55
C ILE A 527 -8.55 4.67 22.52
N ASP A 528 -7.54 3.79 22.61
CA ASP A 528 -6.55 3.60 21.55
C ASP A 528 -6.93 2.34 20.76
N PRO A 529 -7.54 2.46 19.60
CA PRO A 529 -7.70 1.32 18.70
C PRO A 529 -6.35 0.85 18.17
N ARG A 530 -6.31 -0.32 17.52
CA ARG A 530 -5.05 -0.89 16.99
C ARG A 530 -4.26 0.11 16.15
N GLY A 531 -2.96 0.23 16.46
CA GLY A 531 -2.05 1.14 15.80
C GLY A 531 -2.27 2.62 16.15
N ARG A 532 -2.80 2.92 17.34
CA ARG A 532 -2.88 4.28 17.92
C ARG A 532 -2.35 4.26 19.36
N GLY A 533 -1.85 5.39 19.82
CA GLY A 533 -1.40 5.58 21.20
C GLY A 533 -0.55 4.40 21.72
N GLU A 534 -0.96 3.76 22.82
CA GLU A 534 -0.26 2.62 23.42
C GLU A 534 -0.19 1.38 22.52
N THR A 535 -1.07 1.27 21.51
CA THR A 535 -1.08 0.13 20.57
C THR A 535 -0.24 0.40 19.31
N LEU A 536 0.44 1.54 19.24
CA LEU A 536 1.29 1.91 18.11
C LEU A 536 2.48 0.96 17.99
N GLY A 537 2.70 0.43 16.80
CA GLY A 537 3.80 -0.50 16.53
C GLY A 537 5.16 0.18 16.42
N HIS A 538 6.17 -0.45 17.00
CA HIS A 538 7.56 -0.06 16.83
C HIS A 538 8.32 -1.18 16.10
N MET A 539 9.05 -0.86 15.04
CA MET A 539 10.04 -1.76 14.45
C MET A 539 11.42 -1.12 14.55
N GLY A 540 12.21 -1.59 15.51
CA GLY A 540 13.50 -1.00 15.83
C GLY A 540 13.34 0.46 16.28
N ASN A 541 14.11 1.39 15.70
CA ASN A 541 14.00 2.83 15.97
C ASN A 541 12.89 3.54 15.18
N ARG A 542 11.98 2.82 14.53
CA ARG A 542 10.92 3.38 13.68
C ARG A 542 9.56 3.16 14.31
N THR A 543 8.96 4.25 14.78
CA THR A 543 7.53 4.30 15.12
C THR A 543 6.73 4.47 13.82
N ASN A 544 6.15 3.43 13.27
CA ASN A 544 5.15 3.62 12.25
C ASN A 544 4.24 2.41 12.11
N ASN A 545 3.00 2.69 11.75
CA ASN A 545 2.02 1.69 11.38
C ASN A 545 2.23 1.11 9.98
N TYR A 546 3.28 1.50 9.27
CA TYR A 546 3.46 1.17 7.87
C TYR A 546 3.43 -0.34 7.61
N HIS A 547 4.12 -1.09 8.48
CA HIS A 547 4.12 -2.55 8.41
C HIS A 547 2.75 -3.14 8.77
N LEU A 548 2.11 -2.64 9.82
CA LEU A 548 0.76 -3.04 10.21
C LEU A 548 -0.25 -2.78 9.07
N ILE A 549 -0.17 -1.59 8.44
CA ILE A 549 -1.05 -1.21 7.33
C ILE A 549 -0.87 -2.13 6.13
N SER A 550 0.39 -2.37 5.72
CA SER A 550 0.70 -3.18 4.55
C SER A 550 0.27 -4.64 4.72
N ILE A 551 0.59 -5.25 5.87
CA ILE A 551 0.19 -6.63 6.17
C ILE A 551 -1.33 -6.73 6.23
N SER A 552 -1.99 -5.82 6.93
CA SER A 552 -3.45 -5.80 7.04
C SER A 552 -4.13 -5.67 5.67
N MET A 553 -3.59 -4.81 4.80
CA MET A 553 -4.10 -4.63 3.43
C MET A 553 -3.90 -5.88 2.57
N MET A 554 -2.70 -6.48 2.60
CA MET A 554 -2.41 -7.70 1.85
C MET A 554 -3.17 -8.92 2.39
N ALA A 555 -3.52 -8.92 3.69
CA ALA A 555 -4.44 -9.89 4.28
C ALA A 555 -5.92 -9.61 3.94
N GLY A 556 -6.23 -8.57 3.16
CA GLY A 556 -7.59 -8.18 2.79
C GLY A 556 -8.40 -7.61 3.96
N ARG A 557 -7.72 -7.04 4.94
CA ARG A 557 -8.32 -6.47 6.17
C ARG A 557 -7.76 -5.09 6.44
N PRO A 558 -8.14 -4.07 5.64
CA PRO A 558 -7.61 -2.71 5.77
C PRO A 558 -7.82 -2.16 7.18
N LEU A 559 -6.81 -1.43 7.66
CA LEU A 559 -6.71 -1.03 9.06
C LEU A 559 -7.90 -0.17 9.53
N ALA A 560 -8.45 0.70 8.65
CA ALA A 560 -9.65 1.48 8.96
C ALA A 560 -10.85 0.60 9.36
N GLY A 561 -11.09 -0.49 8.63
CA GLY A 561 -12.16 -1.45 8.95
C GLY A 561 -11.90 -2.16 10.28
N ARG A 562 -10.63 -2.54 10.53
CA ARG A 562 -10.24 -3.20 11.79
C ARG A 562 -10.39 -2.28 13.01
N ARG A 563 -10.08 -0.98 12.88
CA ARG A 563 -10.35 0.03 13.91
C ARG A 563 -11.85 0.24 14.10
N GLY A 564 -12.64 0.18 13.02
CA GLY A 564 -14.11 0.17 13.13
C GLY A 564 -14.61 -1.00 13.97
N PHE A 565 -14.05 -2.20 13.80
CA PHE A 565 -14.32 -3.35 14.64
C PHE A 565 -13.91 -3.11 16.09
N ASP A 566 -12.74 -2.56 16.40
CA ASP A 566 -12.32 -2.23 17.76
C ASP A 566 -13.33 -1.30 18.45
N LEU A 567 -13.92 -0.35 17.71
CA LEU A 567 -14.98 0.52 18.20
C LEU A 567 -16.27 -0.23 18.50
N THR A 568 -16.68 -1.21 17.69
CA THR A 568 -17.87 -2.03 18.04
C THR A 568 -17.63 -2.84 19.33
N ARG A 569 -16.38 -3.24 19.57
CA ARG A 569 -16.01 -3.91 20.84
C ARG A 569 -16.00 -2.94 22.03
N ALA A 570 -15.67 -1.66 21.81
CA ALA A 570 -15.85 -0.64 22.84
C ALA A 570 -17.35 -0.43 23.18
N VAL A 571 -18.24 -0.52 22.19
CA VAL A 571 -19.69 -0.54 22.44
C VAL A 571 -20.10 -1.75 23.28
N ASP A 572 -19.54 -2.93 23.04
CA ASP A 572 -19.77 -4.13 23.87
C ASP A 572 -19.24 -3.95 25.29
N PHE A 573 -18.10 -3.25 25.48
CA PHE A 573 -17.59 -2.89 26.80
C PHE A 573 -18.57 -1.98 27.55
N VAL A 574 -19.09 -0.93 26.90
CA VAL A 574 -20.12 -0.04 27.48
C VAL A 574 -21.37 -0.85 27.86
N ALA A 575 -21.84 -1.75 26.99
CA ALA A 575 -23.04 -2.56 27.23
C ALA A 575 -22.92 -3.53 28.42
N ARG A 576 -21.72 -3.79 28.94
CA ARG A 576 -21.49 -4.64 30.11
C ARG A 576 -21.34 -3.86 31.42
N ARG A 577 -21.48 -2.55 31.35
CA ARG A 577 -21.33 -1.65 32.48
C ARG A 577 -22.72 -1.07 32.88
N ASP A 578 -23.19 -1.37 34.07
CA ASP A 578 -24.48 -0.89 34.57
C ASP A 578 -24.48 0.64 34.80
N ASP A 579 -23.33 1.25 34.98
CA ASP A 579 -23.14 2.69 35.20
C ASP A 579 -22.99 3.50 33.89
N LEU A 580 -22.98 2.85 32.71
CA LEU A 580 -22.86 3.47 31.43
C LEU A 580 -24.08 3.26 30.54
N PRO A 581 -24.91 4.30 30.30
CA PRO A 581 -26.10 4.17 29.46
C PRO A 581 -25.74 3.93 28.00
N LEU A 582 -26.46 3.00 27.37
CA LEU A 582 -26.29 2.61 25.96
C LEU A 582 -27.30 3.31 25.03
N ASP A 583 -28.46 3.72 25.54
CA ASP A 583 -29.61 4.19 24.74
C ASP A 583 -29.30 5.42 23.86
N ASN A 584 -28.42 6.28 24.31
CA ASN A 584 -28.00 7.49 23.60
C ASN A 584 -26.46 7.49 23.31
N LEU A 585 -25.91 6.32 23.00
CA LEU A 585 -24.49 6.17 22.73
C LEU A 585 -24.05 7.06 21.59
N THR A 586 -22.99 7.84 21.85
CA THR A 586 -22.33 8.70 20.87
C THR A 586 -20.92 8.18 20.58
N VAL A 587 -20.53 8.15 19.32
CA VAL A 587 -19.13 7.92 18.94
C VAL A 587 -18.60 9.19 18.29
N LEU A 588 -17.47 9.68 18.79
CA LEU A 588 -16.73 10.82 18.27
C LEU A 588 -15.40 10.32 17.69
N GLY A 589 -15.24 10.45 16.39
CA GLY A 589 -13.97 10.21 15.70
C GLY A 589 -13.33 11.51 15.24
N ARG A 590 -12.04 11.69 15.51
CA ARG A 590 -11.28 12.90 15.18
C ARG A 590 -10.12 12.56 14.24
N GLY A 591 -9.92 13.41 13.25
CA GLY A 591 -8.91 13.22 12.22
C GLY A 591 -9.19 11.94 11.42
N ASP A 592 -8.17 11.16 11.15
CA ASP A 592 -8.29 9.92 10.38
C ASP A 592 -9.13 8.83 11.08
N ASP A 593 -9.32 8.91 12.41
CA ASP A 593 -10.15 7.97 13.16
C ASP A 593 -11.66 8.31 13.10
N ALA A 594 -12.04 9.40 12.42
CA ALA A 594 -13.42 9.65 12.06
C ALA A 594 -13.98 8.60 11.07
N LEU A 595 -13.16 8.08 10.15
CA LEU A 595 -13.59 7.00 9.25
C LEU A 595 -13.92 5.71 9.99
N PRO A 596 -13.07 5.14 10.86
CA PRO A 596 -13.44 4.04 11.74
C PRO A 596 -14.73 4.26 12.54
N ALA A 597 -14.96 5.48 13.04
CA ALA A 597 -16.18 5.82 13.75
C ALA A 597 -17.44 5.73 12.86
N LEU A 598 -17.37 6.24 11.62
CA LEU A 598 -18.44 6.12 10.64
C LEU A 598 -18.70 4.65 10.26
N LEU A 599 -17.64 3.86 10.03
CA LEU A 599 -17.75 2.44 9.69
C LEU A 599 -18.38 1.64 10.85
N ALA A 600 -17.94 1.88 12.10
CA ALA A 600 -18.49 1.26 13.29
C ALA A 600 -19.98 1.59 13.44
N ALA A 601 -20.38 2.83 13.20
CA ALA A 601 -21.76 3.24 13.27
C ALA A 601 -22.65 2.55 12.23
N VAL A 602 -22.13 2.30 11.01
CA VAL A 602 -22.86 1.51 10.00
C VAL A 602 -23.00 0.05 10.43
N ALA A 603 -21.97 -0.51 11.08
CA ALA A 603 -21.95 -1.91 11.52
C ALA A 603 -22.78 -2.17 12.77
N ASP A 604 -22.83 -1.22 13.72
CA ASP A 604 -23.47 -1.37 15.03
C ASP A 604 -24.66 -0.42 15.22
N PRO A 605 -25.89 -0.93 15.24
CA PRO A 605 -27.10 -0.12 15.39
C PRO A 605 -27.27 0.50 16.77
N ARG A 606 -26.49 0.12 17.78
CA ARG A 606 -26.50 0.70 19.13
C ARG A 606 -25.91 2.11 19.15
N ILE A 607 -25.05 2.44 18.19
CA ILE A 607 -24.48 3.79 18.02
C ILE A 607 -25.58 4.69 17.45
N LYS A 608 -26.10 5.63 18.23
CA LYS A 608 -27.22 6.50 17.86
C LYS A 608 -26.79 7.86 17.34
N ARG A 609 -25.61 8.31 17.75
CA ARG A 609 -25.06 9.62 17.40
C ARG A 609 -23.61 9.48 16.97
N ILE A 610 -23.24 10.15 15.90
CA ILE A 610 -21.88 10.10 15.33
C ILE A 610 -21.37 11.51 15.13
N VAL A 611 -20.14 11.74 15.54
CA VAL A 611 -19.41 12.98 15.27
C VAL A 611 -18.14 12.60 14.49
N ALA A 612 -18.02 13.15 13.28
CA ALA A 612 -16.82 13.07 12.46
C ALA A 612 -16.18 14.46 12.43
N ASP A 613 -15.07 14.63 13.16
CA ASP A 613 -14.35 15.91 13.25
C ASP A 613 -13.03 15.81 12.49
N ARG A 614 -12.73 16.84 11.68
CA ARG A 614 -11.47 16.94 10.92
C ARG A 614 -11.20 15.77 9.98
N PHE A 615 -12.22 15.26 9.29
CA PHE A 615 -12.07 14.23 8.26
C PHE A 615 -12.45 14.80 6.88
N VAL A 616 -12.11 14.07 5.82
CA VAL A 616 -12.45 14.47 4.45
C VAL A 616 -13.91 14.21 4.14
N SER A 617 -14.52 15.06 3.31
CA SER A 617 -15.89 14.87 2.84
C SER A 617 -15.99 13.95 1.62
N SER A 618 -14.85 13.56 1.02
CA SER A 618 -14.77 12.65 -0.13
C SER A 618 -13.38 12.04 -0.25
N PHE A 619 -13.29 10.76 -0.54
CA PHE A 619 -12.00 10.10 -0.86
C PHE A 619 -11.36 10.65 -2.13
N VAL A 620 -12.13 11.20 -3.06
CA VAL A 620 -11.60 11.81 -4.29
C VAL A 620 -10.81 13.08 -3.95
N SER A 621 -11.14 13.79 -2.87
CA SER A 621 -10.40 14.98 -2.42
C SER A 621 -8.95 14.69 -2.03
N GLN A 622 -8.63 13.43 -1.74
CA GLN A 622 -7.27 12.96 -1.44
C GLN A 622 -6.38 12.79 -2.67
N MET A 623 -6.98 12.69 -3.85
CA MET A 623 -6.28 12.45 -5.09
C MET A 623 -5.73 13.76 -5.66
N ILE A 624 -4.86 14.42 -4.88
CA ILE A 624 -4.22 15.67 -5.26
C ILE A 624 -2.70 15.45 -5.28
N PRO A 625 -2.02 15.69 -6.42
CA PRO A 625 -0.58 15.53 -6.47
C PRO A 625 0.10 16.59 -5.59
N ALA A 626 1.16 16.18 -4.88
CA ALA A 626 2.01 17.11 -4.18
C ALA A 626 2.63 18.12 -5.16
N HIS A 627 2.61 19.41 -4.80
CA HIS A 627 3.32 20.43 -5.56
C HIS A 627 4.79 20.46 -5.20
N LEU A 628 5.56 19.53 -5.77
CA LEU A 628 7.00 19.51 -5.65
C LEU A 628 7.61 20.16 -6.90
N PRO A 629 8.30 21.29 -6.76
CA PRO A 629 8.66 22.12 -7.92
C PRO A 629 9.83 21.57 -8.74
N THR A 630 10.61 20.60 -8.22
CA THR A 630 11.76 20.04 -8.97
C THR A 630 11.98 18.56 -8.72
N ARG A 631 12.60 17.85 -9.69
CA ARG A 631 13.03 16.46 -9.58
C ARG A 631 13.96 16.22 -8.37
N GLN A 632 14.87 17.17 -8.08
CA GLN A 632 15.75 17.09 -6.90
C GLN A 632 15.00 17.19 -5.57
N GLN A 633 13.88 17.88 -5.51
CA GLN A 633 13.04 17.95 -4.32
C GLN A 633 12.28 16.64 -4.14
N LEU A 634 11.72 16.05 -5.22
CA LEU A 634 11.12 14.73 -5.21
C LEU A 634 12.09 13.67 -4.68
N HIS A 635 13.34 13.69 -5.13
CA HIS A 635 14.37 12.75 -4.68
C HIS A 635 14.73 12.93 -3.20
N ARG A 636 14.93 14.16 -2.74
CA ARG A 636 15.20 14.44 -1.32
C ARG A 636 14.05 14.00 -0.42
N GLU A 637 12.81 14.23 -0.85
CA GLU A 637 11.62 13.85 -0.08
C GLU A 637 11.33 12.35 -0.14
N TRP A 638 11.62 11.67 -1.26
CA TRP A 638 11.57 10.21 -1.32
C TRP A 638 12.49 9.58 -0.27
N ASN A 639 13.76 9.98 -0.23
CA ASN A 639 14.72 9.48 0.75
C ASN A 639 14.35 9.85 2.20
N GLN A 640 13.71 10.99 2.42
CA GLN A 640 13.23 11.42 3.74
C GLN A 640 11.91 10.75 4.12
N SER A 641 11.00 10.48 3.17
CA SER A 641 9.70 9.84 3.44
C SER A 641 9.83 8.36 3.77
N LEU A 642 10.78 7.65 3.16
CA LEU A 642 11.14 6.29 3.57
C LEU A 642 11.67 6.24 5.01
N MET A 643 12.21 7.35 5.51
CA MET A 643 12.86 7.47 6.82
C MET A 643 11.95 8.10 7.90
N ARG A 644 10.90 8.82 7.53
CA ARG A 644 10.07 9.57 8.46
C ARG A 644 8.60 9.23 8.30
N ARG A 645 8.07 8.50 9.31
CA ARG A 645 6.64 8.48 9.71
C ARG A 645 5.65 8.41 8.54
N GLY A 646 5.00 7.38 8.24
CA GLY A 646 3.80 7.18 7.43
C GLY A 646 3.00 8.39 6.88
N LYS A 647 3.42 9.61 7.11
CA LYS A 647 3.02 10.85 6.47
C LYS A 647 4.05 11.16 5.39
N VAL A 648 3.67 11.15 4.15
CA VAL A 648 4.48 11.70 3.05
C VAL A 648 4.56 13.22 3.29
N SER A 649 5.68 13.67 3.85
CA SER A 649 5.89 15.11 4.08
C SER A 649 6.02 15.80 2.72
N GLY A 650 5.18 16.79 2.47
CA GLY A 650 5.18 17.57 1.22
C GLY A 650 4.01 17.27 0.30
N ALA A 651 3.33 16.14 0.44
CA ALA A 651 2.01 15.98 -0.12
C ALA A 651 0.99 16.52 0.87
N ASP A 652 0.12 17.41 0.42
CA ASP A 652 -1.10 17.81 1.15
C ASP A 652 -2.10 16.62 1.19
N TYR A 653 -1.60 15.39 1.49
CA TYR A 653 -2.48 14.27 1.79
C TYR A 653 -3.15 14.56 3.12
N THR A 654 -4.44 14.65 3.07
CA THR A 654 -5.26 14.97 4.22
C THR A 654 -5.64 13.74 5.03
N ILE A 655 -5.36 12.50 4.55
CA ILE A 655 -5.53 11.25 5.31
C ILE A 655 -4.30 10.36 5.29
N ASP A 656 -4.14 9.54 6.34
CA ASP A 656 -3.12 8.50 6.44
C ASP A 656 -3.48 7.30 5.53
N LEU A 657 -2.46 6.56 5.07
CA LEU A 657 -2.65 5.27 4.37
C LEU A 657 -3.50 4.29 5.18
N ALA A 658 -3.45 4.36 6.51
CA ALA A 658 -4.31 3.59 7.42
C ALA A 658 -5.81 3.78 7.15
N SER A 659 -6.20 4.94 6.60
CA SER A 659 -7.58 5.29 6.26
C SER A 659 -7.95 4.96 4.81
N VAL A 660 -7.00 4.47 4.00
CA VAL A 660 -7.27 4.06 2.62
C VAL A 660 -7.89 2.67 2.59
N ILE A 661 -9.08 2.57 2.01
CA ILE A 661 -9.80 1.31 1.83
C ILE A 661 -9.79 0.94 0.35
N PRO A 662 -9.13 -0.17 -0.03
CA PRO A 662 -9.13 -0.63 -1.41
C PRO A 662 -10.54 -0.86 -1.95
N SER A 663 -10.78 -0.45 -3.18
CA SER A 663 -12.06 -0.57 -3.89
C SER A 663 -13.23 0.23 -3.31
N MET A 664 -13.00 1.11 -2.33
CA MET A 664 -14.08 1.84 -1.65
C MET A 664 -14.98 2.60 -2.64
N LEU A 665 -14.39 3.30 -3.62
CA LEU A 665 -15.14 4.08 -4.62
C LEU A 665 -15.97 3.24 -5.61
N ARG A 666 -15.83 1.92 -5.60
CA ARG A 666 -16.73 1.01 -6.34
C ARG A 666 -18.08 0.82 -5.62
N TYR A 667 -18.12 1.06 -4.32
CA TYR A 667 -19.29 0.85 -3.45
C TYR A 667 -19.89 2.17 -2.97
N GLY A 668 -19.06 3.15 -2.64
CA GLY A 668 -19.48 4.45 -2.13
C GLY A 668 -18.31 5.36 -1.80
N ASP A 669 -18.63 6.62 -1.53
CA ASP A 669 -17.73 7.63 -0.99
C ASP A 669 -18.22 8.04 0.41
N VAL A 670 -17.58 9.00 1.06
CA VAL A 670 -17.98 9.50 2.39
C VAL A 670 -19.46 9.91 2.45
N PRO A 671 -20.03 10.64 1.48
CA PRO A 671 -21.46 10.95 1.48
C PRO A 671 -22.36 9.71 1.46
N GLU A 672 -22.00 8.65 0.73
CA GLU A 672 -22.78 7.42 0.72
C GLU A 672 -22.69 6.68 2.06
N ILE A 673 -21.51 6.67 2.73
CA ILE A 673 -21.37 6.13 4.09
C ILE A 673 -22.30 6.88 5.04
N VAL A 674 -22.28 8.22 5.02
CA VAL A 674 -23.14 9.07 5.85
C VAL A 674 -24.62 8.80 5.54
N SER A 675 -24.97 8.59 4.26
CA SER A 675 -26.36 8.27 3.86
C SER A 675 -26.92 6.98 4.47
N LEU A 676 -26.03 6.00 4.79
CA LEU A 676 -26.44 4.77 5.50
C LEU A 676 -26.85 5.01 6.96
N LEU A 677 -26.54 6.19 7.50
CA LEU A 677 -26.82 6.60 8.88
C LEU A 677 -28.03 7.56 8.97
N ALA A 678 -28.95 7.51 7.99
CA ALA A 678 -30.10 8.41 7.88
C ALA A 678 -31.10 8.32 9.06
N ASP A 679 -31.08 7.22 9.81
CA ASP A 679 -31.87 6.98 11.01
C ASP A 679 -31.18 7.45 12.30
N ARG A 680 -30.06 8.17 12.19
CA ARG A 680 -29.19 8.58 13.30
C ARG A 680 -28.82 10.05 13.20
N LYS A 681 -28.39 10.62 14.33
CA LYS A 681 -27.84 11.97 14.35
C LYS A 681 -26.37 11.97 13.97
N VAL A 682 -26.02 12.77 12.96
CA VAL A 682 -24.64 12.89 12.46
C VAL A 682 -24.19 14.34 12.52
N LEU A 683 -23.04 14.60 13.13
CA LEU A 683 -22.32 15.85 13.06
C LEU A 683 -21.02 15.65 12.27
N PHE A 684 -20.88 16.36 11.16
CA PHE A 684 -19.65 16.42 10.38
C PHE A 684 -19.02 17.79 10.56
N ALA A 685 -17.91 17.86 11.29
CA ALA A 685 -17.29 19.10 11.69
C ALA A 685 -15.93 19.30 11.02
N ASN A 686 -15.63 20.54 10.63
CA ASN A 686 -14.33 20.98 10.15
C ASN A 686 -13.69 20.03 9.10
N PRO A 687 -14.34 19.77 7.95
CA PRO A 687 -13.83 18.84 6.96
C PRO A 687 -12.46 19.27 6.42
N LYS A 688 -11.52 18.32 6.36
CA LYS A 688 -10.16 18.51 5.83
C LYS A 688 -10.12 18.31 4.30
N ASP A 689 -11.02 18.88 3.54
CA ASP A 689 -10.95 18.75 2.10
C ASP A 689 -9.82 19.62 1.54
N GLY A 690 -8.93 19.00 0.77
CA GLY A 690 -7.85 19.72 0.12
C GLY A 690 -8.41 20.89 -0.70
N LYS A 691 -7.79 22.05 -0.60
CA LYS A 691 -8.13 23.20 -1.42
C LYS A 691 -7.90 22.84 -2.88
N THR A 692 -8.96 22.56 -3.63
CA THR A 692 -8.84 22.45 -5.07
C THR A 692 -8.30 23.77 -5.63
N ARG A 693 -7.40 23.72 -6.62
CA ARG A 693 -6.86 24.92 -7.31
C ARG A 693 -7.94 25.88 -7.81
N ASN A 694 -9.18 25.42 -7.94
CA ASN A 694 -10.31 26.19 -8.51
C ASN A 694 -11.41 26.50 -7.49
N GLY A 695 -11.17 26.35 -6.18
CA GLY A 695 -12.14 26.73 -5.16
C GLY A 695 -13.48 25.98 -5.19
N SER A 696 -13.58 24.87 -5.93
CA SER A 696 -14.80 24.07 -5.97
C SER A 696 -14.84 23.12 -4.78
N PRO A 697 -15.78 23.28 -3.87
CA PRO A 697 -15.82 22.49 -2.65
C PRO A 697 -16.43 21.12 -2.92
N TYR A 698 -15.72 20.02 -2.57
CA TYR A 698 -16.28 18.69 -2.38
C TYR A 698 -17.40 18.64 -1.31
N PRO A 699 -17.48 19.56 -0.31
CA PRO A 699 -18.56 19.59 0.69
C PRO A 699 -19.98 19.65 0.13
N ARG A 700 -20.19 20.18 -1.08
CA ARG A 700 -21.54 20.34 -1.67
C ARG A 700 -22.35 19.05 -1.77
N ARG A 701 -21.69 17.90 -1.85
CA ARG A 701 -22.38 16.62 -1.94
C ARG A 701 -22.86 16.15 -0.57
N LEU A 702 -22.03 16.32 0.45
CA LEU A 702 -22.39 16.07 1.84
C LEU A 702 -23.49 17.04 2.30
N GLU A 703 -23.39 18.33 1.96
CA GLU A 703 -24.38 19.36 2.26
C GLU A 703 -25.76 19.07 1.64
N ARG A 704 -25.81 18.44 0.45
CA ARG A 704 -27.10 18.02 -0.15
C ARG A 704 -27.86 17.00 0.67
N LEU A 705 -27.18 16.24 1.53
CA LEU A 705 -27.79 15.27 2.41
C LEU A 705 -28.44 15.91 3.64
N THR A 706 -28.04 17.14 4.01
CA THR A 706 -28.57 17.84 5.22
C THR A 706 -30.06 18.13 5.14
N SER A 707 -30.63 18.24 3.94
CA SER A 707 -32.06 18.49 3.74
C SER A 707 -32.96 17.27 3.95
N SER A 708 -32.38 16.07 3.98
CA SER A 708 -33.12 14.80 4.03
C SER A 708 -32.77 13.90 5.22
N GLN A 709 -31.84 14.32 6.08
CA GLN A 709 -31.30 13.53 7.17
C GLN A 709 -31.05 14.40 8.42
N ASP A 710 -30.97 13.78 9.60
CA ASP A 710 -30.54 14.45 10.84
C ASP A 710 -29.00 14.64 10.82
N LEU A 711 -28.52 15.31 9.78
CA LEU A 711 -27.12 15.63 9.51
C LEU A 711 -26.85 17.11 9.70
N THR A 712 -25.89 17.44 10.54
CA THR A 712 -25.34 18.77 10.73
C THR A 712 -23.93 18.83 10.14
N VAL A 713 -23.64 19.78 9.26
CA VAL A 713 -22.30 20.05 8.73
C VAL A 713 -21.86 21.43 9.19
N THR A 714 -20.66 21.54 9.76
CA THR A 714 -20.05 22.82 10.16
C THR A 714 -18.62 22.91 9.64
N GLN A 715 -18.23 24.10 9.20
CA GLN A 715 -16.85 24.37 8.76
C GLN A 715 -15.94 24.80 9.93
N GLU A 716 -16.53 25.09 11.08
CA GLU A 716 -15.79 25.55 12.25
C GLU A 716 -15.17 24.35 13.01
N PRO A 717 -14.00 24.55 13.64
CA PRO A 717 -13.44 23.57 14.55
C PRO A 717 -14.42 23.21 15.67
N LEU A 718 -14.52 21.92 15.98
CA LEU A 718 -15.43 21.42 17.01
C LEU A 718 -14.95 21.84 18.41
N SER A 719 -15.73 22.71 19.07
CA SER A 719 -15.54 23.04 20.48
C SER A 719 -16.40 22.16 21.40
N ALA A 720 -16.01 22.10 22.69
CA ALA A 720 -16.80 21.37 23.69
C ALA A 720 -18.22 21.95 23.84
N ASP A 721 -18.37 23.26 23.71
CA ASP A 721 -19.69 23.94 23.82
C ASP A 721 -20.59 23.63 22.62
N GLN A 722 -20.05 23.67 21.40
CA GLN A 722 -20.77 23.26 20.19
C GLN A 722 -21.22 21.79 20.29
N LEU A 723 -20.34 20.89 20.79
CA LEU A 723 -20.68 19.50 20.97
C LEU A 723 -21.78 19.30 22.03
N LYS A 724 -21.72 20.03 23.19
CA LYS A 724 -22.76 19.99 24.22
C LYS A 724 -24.11 20.44 23.67
N GLU A 725 -24.15 21.56 22.95
CA GLU A 725 -25.37 22.06 22.31
C GLU A 725 -25.95 21.05 21.31
N TRP A 726 -25.11 20.45 20.46
CA TRP A 726 -25.57 19.44 19.51
C TRP A 726 -26.07 18.16 20.22
N LEU A 727 -25.41 17.73 21.28
CA LEU A 727 -25.82 16.59 22.08
C LEU A 727 -27.17 16.85 22.82
N ALA A 728 -27.46 18.09 23.20
CA ALA A 728 -28.69 18.46 23.88
C ALA A 728 -29.91 18.46 22.95
N ARG A 729 -29.74 18.68 21.67
CA ARG A 729 -30.79 18.55 20.64
C ARG A 729 -31.10 17.09 20.35
#